data_b7b1c390d52c21a377711e0e5901766d
#
_entry.id   b7b1c390d52c21a377711e0e5901766d
#
_cell.length_a   1.000
_cell.length_b   1.000
_cell.length_c   1.000
_cell.angle_alpha   90.00
_cell.angle_beta   90.00
_cell.angle_gamma   90.00
#
_symmetry.space_group_name_H-M   'P 1'
#
loop_
_entity.id
_entity.type
_entity.pdbx_description
1 polymer ?
#
loop_
_entity_poly.entity_id
_entity_poly.type
_entity_poly.pdbx_seq_one_letter_code
_entity_poly.pdbx_strand_id
1 'polypeptide(L)'
;MYIGYGFAMKKNNLSRIEAAGTGSGEKFQLVSSFSPRGDQPEAIRQLAEGLKRGDRFQTLLGVTGSGKTFSVANVIEQYGRPTLVISHNKTLAAQLYGELKAFFPKNAVEFFISYYDYYQPEAYLPTTDTYIEKDTSMNEDIDRLRLRATASLLEREDVIIVASVSCIYGLGSPQDYKDLLLFLEVGQSIERDVIIKQLIDIHYNRNDIDFSRGNFRVRGDTLELIPAYQETALRIELFGDEIERITELNPLTGEIITERARAAIYPAKHFVTTQPQMERAVAAIEEELKARLEEFRSQGKLLEAQRLESRTKYDLEMLKEVGYCSGIENYSRHISGRAPGDPPATLIDFFPKDFLMIIDESHQTVPQIRGMYAGDRSRKEILVEHGFRLPSALDNRPLFFDEFESHIDRVIFVSATPGDYELQKSHGVVVEQVIRPTGLCDPKISVRPLGTQVDDLIAEIRNRIVAGERTLVTTLTKRMAEDLSEYLNKLGMRVRYLHSEIDAIDRTEIIRDLRLAEFDVLVGINLLREGLDLPEVSLVAILDADKEGFLRSERSLIQTAGRAARHKNGEVIFYADKITDSMRKAMDETERRRLKQLAYNKEHNINPETIYKTREEILQATRFADSKTVEEKAFEKPDHFADMTAEGKIAFLLKAMRKAADNLEFETAAAIRDELKTLKMNLKKSRSRK
;
A
#
# COMPACT_ATOMS: atom_id res chain seq x y z
N MET A 1 21.98 -31.46 -28.98
CA MET A 1 22.48 -31.84 -27.64
C MET A 1 22.27 -30.72 -26.61
N TYR A 2 21.39 -29.72 -26.90
CA TYR A 2 21.12 -28.52 -26.04
C TYR A 2 19.78 -28.57 -25.28
N ILE A 3 18.92 -29.53 -25.52
CA ILE A 3 17.58 -29.64 -24.92
C ILE A 3 17.60 -30.33 -23.53
N GLY A 4 18.65 -31.09 -23.22
CA GLY A 4 18.74 -31.83 -21.93
C GLY A 4 19.24 -31.03 -20.74
N TYR A 5 19.99 -29.96 -20.95
CA TYR A 5 20.59 -29.16 -19.86
C TYR A 5 19.57 -28.25 -19.15
N GLY A 6 18.59 -27.72 -19.87
CA GLY A 6 17.56 -26.85 -19.28
C GLY A 6 16.58 -27.55 -18.35
N PHE A 7 16.32 -28.85 -18.57
CA PHE A 7 15.35 -29.60 -17.74
C PHE A 7 15.99 -30.16 -16.45
N ALA A 8 17.29 -30.43 -16.46
CA ALA A 8 18.04 -30.86 -15.27
C ALA A 8 18.33 -29.69 -14.32
N MET A 9 18.55 -28.47 -14.85
CA MET A 9 18.67 -27.26 -14.01
C MET A 9 17.38 -26.89 -13.28
N LYS A 10 16.20 -27.04 -13.93
CA LYS A 10 14.89 -26.72 -13.32
C LYS A 10 14.55 -27.56 -12.09
N LYS A 11 14.87 -28.85 -12.07
CA LYS A 11 14.65 -29.71 -10.89
C LYS A 11 15.64 -29.47 -9.74
N ASN A 12 16.88 -29.06 -10.06
CA ASN A 12 17.91 -28.78 -9.06
C ASN A 12 17.70 -27.44 -8.35
N ASN A 13 17.07 -26.43 -9.02
CA ASN A 13 16.82 -25.14 -8.39
C ASN A 13 15.70 -25.19 -7.33
N LEU A 14 14.67 -26.00 -7.52
CA LEU A 14 13.60 -26.17 -6.52
C LEU A 14 14.12 -26.78 -5.21
N SER A 15 14.93 -27.85 -5.29
CA SER A 15 15.55 -28.44 -4.09
C SER A 15 16.63 -27.55 -3.46
N ARG A 16 17.21 -26.63 -4.23
CA ARG A 16 18.21 -25.65 -3.75
C ARG A 16 17.56 -24.41 -3.13
N ILE A 17 16.40 -23.99 -3.60
CA ILE A 17 15.59 -22.91 -2.98
C ILE A 17 15.04 -23.40 -1.63
N GLU A 18 14.56 -24.64 -1.53
CA GLU A 18 14.16 -25.27 -0.27
C GLU A 18 15.35 -25.45 0.71
N ALA A 19 16.56 -25.64 0.17
CA ALA A 19 17.79 -25.71 0.96
C ALA A 19 18.46 -24.33 1.20
N ALA A 20 18.14 -23.30 0.39
CA ALA A 20 18.63 -21.92 0.53
C ALA A 20 17.72 -21.06 1.38
N GLY A 21 16.51 -21.46 1.62
CA GLY A 21 15.66 -20.98 2.70
C GLY A 21 16.39 -21.27 4.02
N THR A 22 17.46 -20.54 4.28
CA THR A 22 18.23 -20.57 5.52
C THR A 22 17.52 -19.92 6.70
N GLY A 23 16.23 -19.67 6.58
CA GLY A 23 15.30 -19.55 7.66
C GLY A 23 14.70 -20.92 7.95
N SER A 24 15.45 -21.82 8.57
CA SER A 24 14.84 -22.94 9.29
C SER A 24 13.78 -22.34 10.22
N GLY A 25 12.50 -22.35 9.80
CA GLY A 25 11.32 -22.08 10.61
C GLY A 25 11.47 -20.92 11.61
N GLU A 26 11.92 -19.74 11.18
CA GLU A 26 11.85 -18.57 12.05
C GLU A 26 10.37 -18.36 12.40
N LYS A 27 10.04 -18.63 13.65
CA LYS A 27 8.67 -18.44 14.15
C LYS A 27 8.41 -16.95 14.27
N PHE A 28 7.17 -16.57 14.10
CA PHE A 28 6.75 -15.23 14.48
C PHE A 28 7.09 -14.97 15.94
N GLN A 29 7.68 -13.79 16.20
CA GLN A 29 8.05 -13.33 17.54
C GLN A 29 7.42 -11.97 17.79
N LEU A 30 6.31 -11.97 18.53
CA LEU A 30 5.65 -10.75 18.96
C LEU A 30 6.47 -10.04 20.02
N VAL A 31 6.87 -8.81 19.75
CA VAL A 31 7.55 -7.93 20.70
C VAL A 31 6.61 -6.80 21.09
N SER A 32 6.20 -6.75 22.35
CA SER A 32 5.31 -5.71 22.84
C SER A 32 5.54 -5.44 24.32
N SER A 33 5.45 -4.17 24.74
CA SER A 33 5.36 -3.77 26.13
C SER A 33 3.96 -3.97 26.71
N PHE A 34 2.95 -4.27 25.85
CA PHE A 34 1.57 -4.47 26.26
C PHE A 34 1.28 -5.94 26.52
N SER A 35 0.42 -6.22 27.48
CA SER A 35 -0.22 -7.52 27.71
C SER A 35 -1.71 -7.44 27.33
N PRO A 36 -2.32 -8.52 26.83
CA PRO A 36 -3.76 -8.55 26.52
C PRO A 36 -4.62 -8.19 27.73
N ARG A 37 -5.58 -7.26 27.54
CA ARG A 37 -6.48 -6.77 28.59
C ARG A 37 -7.92 -6.67 28.07
N GLY A 38 -8.88 -6.56 28.98
CA GLY A 38 -10.30 -6.45 28.63
C GLY A 38 -10.81 -7.69 27.93
N ASP A 39 -11.45 -7.50 26.78
CA ASP A 39 -11.95 -8.59 25.93
C ASP A 39 -10.84 -9.25 25.09
N GLN A 40 -9.62 -8.67 25.02
CA GLN A 40 -8.54 -9.15 24.14
C GLN A 40 -8.12 -10.60 24.42
N PRO A 41 -7.89 -11.06 25.68
CA PRO A 41 -7.50 -12.44 25.95
C PRO A 41 -8.51 -13.46 25.39
N GLU A 42 -9.79 -13.19 25.59
CA GLU A 42 -10.87 -14.06 25.14
C GLU A 42 -11.03 -14.02 23.62
N ALA A 43 -10.94 -12.83 23.02
CA ALA A 43 -10.97 -12.67 21.56
C ALA A 43 -9.82 -13.42 20.87
N ILE A 44 -8.60 -13.28 21.39
CA ILE A 44 -7.41 -13.99 20.88
C ILE A 44 -7.62 -15.49 20.99
N ARG A 45 -8.09 -15.99 22.15
CA ARG A 45 -8.34 -17.42 22.37
C ARG A 45 -9.38 -17.96 21.38
N GLN A 46 -10.52 -17.28 21.23
CA GLN A 46 -11.59 -17.74 20.34
C GLN A 46 -11.15 -17.78 18.88
N LEU A 47 -10.46 -16.73 18.39
CA LEU A 47 -9.96 -16.69 17.03
C LEU A 47 -8.91 -17.77 16.78
N ALA A 48 -7.96 -17.95 17.69
CA ALA A 48 -6.92 -18.97 17.55
C ALA A 48 -7.50 -20.40 17.60
N GLU A 49 -8.48 -20.66 18.46
CA GLU A 49 -9.19 -21.94 18.49
C GLU A 49 -10.01 -22.18 17.22
N GLY A 50 -10.64 -21.13 16.66
CA GLY A 50 -11.34 -21.21 15.38
C GLY A 50 -10.40 -21.60 14.25
N LEU A 51 -9.22 -20.96 14.16
CA LEU A 51 -8.18 -21.33 13.18
C LEU A 51 -7.72 -22.78 13.34
N LYS A 52 -7.52 -23.26 14.58
CA LYS A 52 -7.14 -24.65 14.86
C LYS A 52 -8.24 -25.65 14.48
N ARG A 53 -9.54 -25.31 14.68
CA ARG A 53 -10.68 -26.14 14.24
C ARG A 53 -10.80 -26.21 12.72
N GLY A 54 -10.24 -25.23 12.01
CA GLY A 54 -10.35 -25.11 10.58
C GLY A 54 -11.52 -24.21 10.13
N ASP A 55 -11.98 -23.31 11.00
CA ASP A 55 -13.03 -22.36 10.65
C ASP A 55 -12.54 -21.45 9.51
N ARG A 56 -13.20 -21.53 8.36
CA ARG A 56 -12.80 -20.77 7.16
C ARG A 56 -13.04 -19.29 7.31
N PHE A 57 -14.14 -18.91 7.95
CA PHE A 57 -14.59 -17.52 8.10
C PHE A 57 -14.82 -17.19 9.57
N GLN A 58 -14.15 -16.17 10.07
CA GLN A 58 -14.33 -15.66 11.42
C GLN A 58 -14.51 -14.14 11.38
N THR A 59 -15.31 -13.58 12.31
CA THR A 59 -15.58 -12.15 12.40
C THR A 59 -15.17 -11.62 13.76
N LEU A 60 -14.23 -10.67 13.79
CA LEU A 60 -13.86 -9.88 14.97
C LEU A 60 -14.60 -8.55 14.95
N LEU A 61 -15.58 -8.40 15.82
CA LEU A 61 -16.23 -7.12 16.11
C LEU A 61 -15.37 -6.36 17.12
N GLY A 62 -14.51 -5.47 16.63
CA GLY A 62 -13.63 -4.69 17.51
C GLY A 62 -13.91 -3.20 17.41
N VAL A 63 -14.32 -2.58 18.51
CA VAL A 63 -14.56 -1.13 18.51
C VAL A 63 -13.27 -0.35 18.29
N THR A 64 -13.39 0.89 17.84
CA THR A 64 -12.23 1.79 17.69
C THR A 64 -11.53 1.99 19.03
N GLY A 65 -10.21 1.78 19.08
CA GLY A 65 -9.42 1.91 20.31
C GLY A 65 -9.42 0.69 21.23
N SER A 66 -10.04 -0.43 20.84
CA SER A 66 -9.97 -1.67 21.63
C SER A 66 -8.65 -2.44 21.46
N GLY A 67 -7.76 -2.01 20.56
CA GLY A 67 -6.49 -2.67 20.28
C GLY A 67 -6.63 -3.88 19.34
N LYS A 68 -7.48 -3.77 18.31
CA LYS A 68 -7.68 -4.83 17.29
C LYS A 68 -6.38 -5.33 16.68
N THR A 69 -5.49 -4.40 16.25
CA THR A 69 -4.20 -4.74 15.64
C THR A 69 -3.35 -5.60 16.57
N PHE A 70 -3.33 -5.27 17.88
CA PHE A 70 -2.59 -6.06 18.86
C PHE A 70 -3.18 -7.47 19.05
N SER A 71 -4.50 -7.59 19.09
CA SER A 71 -5.16 -8.92 19.19
C SER A 71 -4.88 -9.75 17.94
N VAL A 72 -4.99 -9.13 16.75
CA VAL A 72 -4.65 -9.76 15.47
C VAL A 72 -3.18 -10.21 15.43
N ALA A 73 -2.23 -9.37 15.90
CA ALA A 73 -0.82 -9.72 15.99
C ALA A 73 -0.58 -10.97 16.87
N ASN A 74 -1.26 -11.06 18.03
CA ASN A 74 -1.20 -12.26 18.87
C ASN A 74 -1.76 -13.52 18.16
N VAL A 75 -2.80 -13.37 17.35
CA VAL A 75 -3.36 -14.48 16.57
C VAL A 75 -2.40 -14.91 15.46
N ILE A 76 -1.76 -13.98 14.77
CA ILE A 76 -0.73 -14.25 13.75
C ILE A 76 0.41 -15.06 14.36
N GLU A 77 0.95 -14.63 15.51
CA GLU A 77 2.01 -15.35 16.21
C GLU A 77 1.61 -16.79 16.55
N GLN A 78 0.38 -16.99 17.07
CA GLN A 78 -0.10 -18.31 17.47
C GLN A 78 -0.42 -19.23 16.28
N TYR A 79 -0.85 -18.65 15.15
CA TYR A 79 -1.15 -19.41 13.94
C TYR A 79 0.12 -19.81 13.19
N GLY A 80 1.13 -18.93 13.15
CA GLY A 80 2.48 -19.24 12.66
C GLY A 80 2.56 -19.50 11.15
N ARG A 81 1.71 -18.87 10.34
CA ARG A 81 1.68 -19.01 8.88
C ARG A 81 1.78 -17.64 8.19
N PRO A 82 2.28 -17.58 6.95
CA PRO A 82 2.28 -16.34 6.18
C PRO A 82 0.90 -15.67 6.22
N THR A 83 0.88 -14.36 6.39
CA THR A 83 -0.35 -13.62 6.61
C THR A 83 -0.48 -12.45 5.64
N LEU A 84 -1.65 -12.35 4.99
CA LEU A 84 -2.04 -11.21 4.16
C LEU A 84 -3.07 -10.34 4.90
N VAL A 85 -2.73 -9.08 5.14
CA VAL A 85 -3.63 -8.09 5.75
C VAL A 85 -4.09 -7.12 4.66
N ILE A 86 -5.38 -7.11 4.35
CA ILE A 86 -5.94 -6.25 3.30
C ILE A 86 -6.68 -5.07 3.93
N SER A 87 -6.38 -3.85 3.46
CA SER A 87 -7.06 -2.62 3.84
C SER A 87 -7.59 -1.88 2.61
N HIS A 88 -8.70 -1.16 2.78
CA HIS A 88 -9.39 -0.48 1.67
C HIS A 88 -8.69 0.79 1.16
N ASN A 89 -7.76 1.38 1.91
CA ASN A 89 -7.03 2.57 1.48
C ASN A 89 -5.54 2.54 1.86
N LYS A 90 -4.73 3.35 1.17
CA LYS A 90 -3.27 3.41 1.34
C LYS A 90 -2.86 3.90 2.75
N THR A 91 -3.57 4.89 3.29
CA THR A 91 -3.24 5.50 4.59
C THR A 91 -3.42 4.52 5.74
N LEU A 92 -4.54 3.79 5.75
CA LEU A 92 -4.80 2.78 6.76
C LEU A 92 -3.85 1.59 6.62
N ALA A 93 -3.55 1.17 5.37
CA ALA A 93 -2.54 0.14 5.11
C ALA A 93 -1.16 0.55 5.64
N ALA A 94 -0.74 1.82 5.46
CA ALA A 94 0.53 2.33 5.98
C ALA A 94 0.55 2.34 7.52
N GLN A 95 -0.55 2.72 8.16
CA GLN A 95 -0.68 2.66 9.63
C GLN A 95 -0.53 1.22 10.13
N LEU A 96 -1.28 0.27 9.55
CA LEU A 96 -1.22 -1.15 9.93
C LEU A 96 0.18 -1.74 9.70
N TYR A 97 0.83 -1.38 8.59
CA TYR A 97 2.21 -1.76 8.31
C TYR A 97 3.16 -1.29 9.42
N GLY A 98 3.08 -0.01 9.81
CA GLY A 98 3.90 0.54 10.88
C GLY A 98 3.66 -0.14 12.23
N GLU A 99 2.38 -0.39 12.59
CA GLU A 99 2.02 -1.08 13.83
C GLU A 99 2.53 -2.54 13.84
N LEU A 100 2.30 -3.29 12.75
CA LEU A 100 2.74 -4.69 12.65
C LEU A 100 4.26 -4.80 12.60
N LYS A 101 4.96 -3.89 11.93
CA LYS A 101 6.42 -3.86 11.91
C LYS A 101 7.02 -3.59 13.30
N ALA A 102 6.35 -2.77 14.11
CA ALA A 102 6.73 -2.55 15.50
C ALA A 102 6.49 -3.78 16.37
N PHE A 103 5.41 -4.55 16.12
CA PHE A 103 5.13 -5.79 16.82
C PHE A 103 6.01 -6.96 16.38
N PHE A 104 6.48 -6.98 15.15
CA PHE A 104 7.28 -8.06 14.56
C PHE A 104 8.62 -7.54 13.99
N PRO A 105 9.50 -6.94 14.84
CA PRO A 105 10.73 -6.30 14.35
C PRO A 105 11.76 -7.28 13.76
N LYS A 106 11.65 -8.58 14.06
CA LYS A 106 12.56 -9.63 13.57
C LYS A 106 11.99 -10.41 12.38
N ASN A 107 10.70 -10.30 12.12
CA ASN A 107 10.02 -11.01 11.04
C ASN A 107 9.88 -10.14 9.79
N ALA A 108 9.57 -10.75 8.66
CA ALA A 108 9.37 -10.04 7.41
C ALA A 108 7.98 -9.40 7.40
N VAL A 109 7.90 -8.12 7.72
CA VAL A 109 6.68 -7.32 7.54
C VAL A 109 6.86 -6.45 6.31
N GLU A 110 6.05 -6.69 5.29
CA GLU A 110 6.19 -6.10 3.97
C GLU A 110 4.96 -5.29 3.57
N PHE A 111 5.13 -4.37 2.62
CA PHE A 111 4.10 -3.42 2.22
C PHE A 111 3.79 -3.53 0.73
N PHE A 112 2.51 -3.71 0.38
CA PHE A 112 2.07 -3.92 -0.99
C PHE A 112 0.85 -3.08 -1.33
N ILE A 113 1.08 -1.87 -1.82
CA ILE A 113 0.02 -0.96 -2.27
C ILE A 113 0.18 -0.59 -3.74
N SER A 114 -0.74 0.17 -4.31
CA SER A 114 -0.56 0.73 -5.65
C SER A 114 0.65 1.66 -5.68
N TYR A 115 1.59 1.41 -6.60
CA TYR A 115 2.84 2.19 -6.75
C TYR A 115 2.67 3.50 -7.52
N TYR A 116 1.44 3.84 -7.90
CA TYR A 116 1.17 5.12 -8.55
C TYR A 116 0.89 6.21 -7.49
N ASP A 117 1.68 7.28 -7.50
CA ASP A 117 1.37 8.50 -6.73
C ASP A 117 0.24 9.27 -7.41
N TYR A 118 0.31 9.35 -8.74
CA TYR A 118 -0.76 9.83 -9.60
C TYR A 118 -1.13 8.74 -10.62
N TYR A 119 -2.42 8.51 -10.80
CA TYR A 119 -2.94 7.55 -11.76
C TYR A 119 -4.15 8.08 -12.50
N GLN A 120 -3.96 8.46 -13.76
CA GLN A 120 -5.03 8.70 -14.71
C GLN A 120 -5.13 7.49 -15.63
N PRO A 121 -6.19 6.67 -15.49
CA PRO A 121 -6.35 5.53 -16.37
C PRO A 121 -6.62 5.97 -17.81
N GLU A 122 -6.10 5.20 -18.76
CA GLU A 122 -6.46 5.35 -20.17
C GLU A 122 -7.99 5.24 -20.33
N ALA A 123 -8.61 6.19 -21.01
CA ALA A 123 -10.04 6.22 -21.25
C ALA A 123 -10.37 6.85 -22.60
N TYR A 124 -11.53 6.52 -23.13
CA TYR A 124 -12.08 7.19 -24.29
C TYR A 124 -13.51 7.63 -24.03
N LEU A 125 -13.82 8.87 -24.38
CA LEU A 125 -15.16 9.47 -24.26
C LEU A 125 -15.78 9.59 -25.65
N PRO A 126 -16.63 8.64 -26.09
CA PRO A 126 -17.20 8.65 -27.44
C PRO A 126 -18.03 9.89 -27.74
N THR A 127 -18.70 10.48 -26.74
CA THR A 127 -19.56 11.67 -26.90
C THR A 127 -18.81 12.92 -27.31
N THR A 128 -17.52 13.03 -26.95
CA THR A 128 -16.67 14.19 -27.26
C THR A 128 -15.48 13.83 -28.15
N ASP A 129 -15.39 12.57 -28.61
CA ASP A 129 -14.22 12.01 -29.33
C ASP A 129 -12.90 12.35 -28.63
N THR A 130 -12.89 12.23 -27.30
CA THR A 130 -11.73 12.58 -26.47
C THR A 130 -11.03 11.34 -25.97
N TYR A 131 -9.80 11.13 -26.40
CA TYR A 131 -8.93 10.11 -25.85
C TYR A 131 -8.10 10.69 -24.70
N ILE A 132 -8.16 10.04 -23.55
CA ILE A 132 -7.37 10.35 -22.37
C ILE A 132 -6.26 9.32 -22.31
N GLU A 133 -5.03 9.77 -22.52
CA GLU A 133 -3.86 8.91 -22.41
C GLU A 133 -3.64 8.50 -20.96
N LYS A 134 -3.08 7.28 -20.76
CA LYS A 134 -2.64 6.84 -19.44
C LYS A 134 -1.51 7.75 -18.97
N ASP A 135 -1.75 8.48 -17.89
CA ASP A 135 -0.72 9.28 -17.23
C ASP A 135 -0.48 8.74 -15.82
N THR A 136 0.79 8.46 -15.51
CA THR A 136 1.16 7.83 -14.25
C THR A 136 2.50 8.35 -13.75
N SER A 137 2.52 8.72 -12.49
CA SER A 137 3.73 8.93 -11.74
C SER A 137 3.98 7.71 -10.84
N MET A 138 5.07 6.98 -11.10
CA MET A 138 5.44 5.81 -10.31
C MET A 138 6.36 6.21 -9.16
N ASN A 139 6.02 5.70 -7.98
CA ASN A 139 6.85 5.83 -6.79
C ASN A 139 7.84 4.66 -6.75
N GLU A 140 9.12 4.95 -6.92
CA GLU A 140 10.18 3.93 -6.95
C GLU A 140 10.33 3.18 -5.62
N ASP A 141 10.10 3.84 -4.48
CA ASP A 141 10.16 3.21 -3.16
C ASP A 141 9.02 2.22 -2.96
N ILE A 142 7.80 2.59 -3.39
CA ILE A 142 6.66 1.68 -3.33
C ILE A 142 6.87 0.49 -4.27
N ASP A 143 7.43 0.71 -5.47
CA ASP A 143 7.76 -0.38 -6.39
C ASP A 143 8.78 -1.34 -5.77
N ARG A 144 9.83 -0.82 -5.14
CA ARG A 144 10.81 -1.61 -4.38
C ARG A 144 10.16 -2.46 -3.28
N LEU A 145 9.25 -1.85 -2.49
CA LEU A 145 8.53 -2.55 -1.42
C LEU A 145 7.64 -3.67 -1.97
N ARG A 146 7.01 -3.47 -3.13
CA ARG A 146 6.21 -4.51 -3.80
C ARG A 146 7.06 -5.69 -4.27
N LEU A 147 8.21 -5.43 -4.89
CA LEU A 147 9.15 -6.47 -5.30
C LEU A 147 9.71 -7.21 -4.07
N ARG A 148 9.97 -6.49 -2.98
CA ARG A 148 10.41 -7.09 -1.72
C ARG A 148 9.35 -8.01 -1.13
N ALA A 149 8.08 -7.63 -1.17
CA ALA A 149 6.97 -8.45 -0.66
C ALA A 149 6.90 -9.82 -1.37
N THR A 150 7.02 -9.84 -2.71
CA THR A 150 7.02 -11.09 -3.47
C THR A 150 8.29 -11.91 -3.24
N ALA A 151 9.47 -11.28 -3.15
CA ALA A 151 10.72 -11.97 -2.82
C ALA A 151 10.65 -12.61 -1.43
N SER A 152 10.19 -11.88 -0.41
CA SER A 152 10.05 -12.39 0.96
C SER A 152 9.13 -13.62 1.04
N LEU A 153 8.00 -13.64 0.29
CA LEU A 153 7.11 -14.81 0.24
C LEU A 153 7.77 -16.06 -0.35
N LEU A 154 8.77 -15.88 -1.23
CA LEU A 154 9.49 -16.98 -1.84
C LEU A 154 10.66 -17.49 -0.98
N GLU A 155 11.16 -16.65 -0.08
CA GLU A 155 12.35 -16.94 0.76
C GLU A 155 12.00 -17.36 2.18
N ARG A 156 10.86 -16.91 2.73
CA ARG A 156 10.56 -17.01 4.16
C ARG A 156 9.14 -17.52 4.41
N GLU A 157 8.95 -18.15 5.57
CA GLU A 157 7.63 -18.59 6.05
C GLU A 157 7.01 -17.62 7.07
N ASP A 158 7.81 -16.74 7.67
CA ASP A 158 7.41 -15.77 8.70
C ASP A 158 7.09 -14.39 8.10
N VAL A 159 6.24 -14.35 7.07
CA VAL A 159 5.95 -13.15 6.29
C VAL A 159 4.57 -12.60 6.60
N ILE A 160 4.49 -11.30 6.87
CA ILE A 160 3.24 -10.53 6.96
C ILE A 160 3.24 -9.50 5.85
N ILE A 161 2.27 -9.55 4.94
CA ILE A 161 2.10 -8.51 3.92
C ILE A 161 0.89 -7.67 4.25
N VAL A 162 1.10 -6.36 4.38
CA VAL A 162 0.01 -5.40 4.47
C VAL A 162 -0.25 -4.80 3.09
N ALA A 163 -1.43 -5.07 2.55
CA ALA A 163 -1.78 -4.70 1.20
C ALA A 163 -3.02 -3.80 1.12
N SER A 164 -3.08 -2.97 0.08
CA SER A 164 -4.34 -2.38 -0.37
C SER A 164 -5.07 -3.34 -1.30
N VAL A 165 -6.29 -3.00 -1.72
CA VAL A 165 -7.05 -3.79 -2.71
C VAL A 165 -6.34 -3.99 -4.04
N SER A 166 -5.20 -3.31 -4.28
CA SER A 166 -4.35 -3.56 -5.44
C SER A 166 -3.77 -4.99 -5.50
N CYS A 167 -3.82 -5.74 -4.41
CA CYS A 167 -3.37 -7.13 -4.33
C CYS A 167 -4.20 -8.11 -5.19
N ILE A 168 -5.41 -7.72 -5.62
CA ILE A 168 -6.27 -8.55 -6.50
C ILE A 168 -6.05 -8.28 -7.99
N TYR A 169 -5.14 -7.37 -8.36
CA TYR A 169 -4.78 -7.11 -9.75
C TYR A 169 -3.65 -8.01 -10.23
N GLY A 170 -3.61 -8.25 -11.56
CA GLY A 170 -2.56 -9.06 -12.18
C GLY A 170 -1.16 -8.56 -11.87
N LEU A 171 -0.29 -9.47 -11.43
CA LEU A 171 1.08 -9.18 -11.01
C LEU A 171 2.13 -9.90 -11.86
N GLY A 172 1.79 -11.01 -12.48
CA GLY A 172 2.68 -11.92 -13.18
C GLY A 172 2.67 -13.31 -12.53
N SER A 173 3.16 -14.30 -13.26
CA SER A 173 3.16 -15.69 -12.80
C SER A 173 4.18 -15.92 -11.68
N PRO A 174 3.79 -16.43 -10.49
CA PRO A 174 4.75 -16.83 -9.46
C PRO A 174 5.75 -17.88 -9.95
N GLN A 175 5.33 -18.75 -10.86
CA GLN A 175 6.19 -19.78 -11.41
C GLN A 175 7.27 -19.18 -12.30
N ASP A 176 6.90 -18.26 -13.21
CA ASP A 176 7.88 -17.60 -14.09
C ASP A 176 8.85 -16.77 -13.27
N TYR A 177 8.37 -16.10 -12.20
CA TYR A 177 9.20 -15.32 -11.29
C TYR A 177 10.22 -16.19 -10.53
N LYS A 178 9.84 -17.42 -10.14
CA LYS A 178 10.74 -18.43 -9.55
C LYS A 178 11.71 -19.02 -10.57
N ASP A 179 11.23 -19.36 -11.75
CA ASP A 179 12.04 -20.01 -12.80
C ASP A 179 13.17 -19.09 -13.31
N LEU A 180 12.97 -17.79 -13.21
CA LEU A 180 13.93 -16.76 -13.62
C LEU A 180 14.87 -16.30 -12.51
N LEU A 181 14.80 -16.91 -11.31
CA LEU A 181 15.71 -16.61 -10.21
C LEU A 181 17.16 -16.94 -10.60
N LEU A 182 18.08 -15.98 -10.46
CA LEU A 182 19.51 -16.19 -10.51
C LEU A 182 20.05 -16.57 -9.12
N PHE A 183 20.48 -17.81 -8.98
CA PHE A 183 21.04 -18.32 -7.74
C PHE A 183 22.55 -18.48 -7.88
N LEU A 184 23.30 -17.89 -6.95
CA LEU A 184 24.76 -17.91 -6.89
C LEU A 184 25.23 -18.41 -5.53
N GLU A 185 26.31 -19.22 -5.53
CA GLU A 185 26.91 -19.80 -4.33
C GLU A 185 28.42 -19.70 -4.39
N VAL A 186 29.07 -19.42 -3.25
CA VAL A 186 30.54 -19.42 -3.15
C VAL A 186 31.09 -20.81 -3.49
N GLY A 187 32.12 -20.87 -4.32
CA GLY A 187 32.68 -22.11 -4.87
C GLY A 187 31.94 -22.63 -6.12
N GLN A 188 30.88 -21.96 -6.58
CA GLN A 188 30.20 -22.33 -7.81
C GLN A 188 31.05 -21.98 -9.04
N SER A 189 31.23 -22.93 -9.97
CA SER A 189 31.86 -22.68 -11.26
C SER A 189 30.81 -22.20 -12.25
N ILE A 190 30.94 -20.93 -12.69
CA ILE A 190 30.04 -20.27 -13.63
C ILE A 190 30.79 -19.12 -14.32
N GLU A 191 30.75 -19.09 -15.65
CA GLU A 191 31.36 -18.00 -16.43
C GLU A 191 30.69 -16.64 -16.11
N ARG A 192 31.49 -15.59 -15.95
CA ARG A 192 31.00 -14.23 -15.68
C ARG A 192 29.96 -13.77 -16.71
N ASP A 193 30.20 -14.05 -17.98
CA ASP A 193 29.32 -13.62 -19.08
C ASP A 193 27.96 -14.34 -19.05
N VAL A 194 27.88 -15.53 -18.48
CA VAL A 194 26.61 -16.23 -18.20
C VAL A 194 25.82 -15.50 -17.10
N ILE A 195 26.49 -15.07 -16.03
CA ILE A 195 25.85 -14.25 -14.98
C ILE A 195 25.31 -12.95 -15.56
N ILE A 196 26.10 -12.25 -16.38
CA ILE A 196 25.72 -10.99 -17.04
C ILE A 196 24.48 -11.20 -17.92
N LYS A 197 24.47 -12.26 -18.73
CA LYS A 197 23.33 -12.58 -19.58
C LYS A 197 22.07 -12.85 -18.76
N GLN A 198 22.17 -13.65 -17.72
CA GLN A 198 21.03 -13.95 -16.83
C GLN A 198 20.50 -12.68 -16.15
N LEU A 199 21.38 -11.75 -15.70
CA LEU A 199 20.95 -10.46 -15.14
C LEU A 199 20.16 -9.63 -16.16
N ILE A 200 20.59 -9.60 -17.42
CA ILE A 200 19.87 -8.91 -18.49
C ILE A 200 18.51 -9.58 -18.76
N ASP A 201 18.48 -10.91 -18.81
CA ASP A 201 17.25 -11.69 -19.04
C ASP A 201 16.20 -11.46 -17.94
N ILE A 202 16.62 -11.13 -16.71
CA ILE A 202 15.75 -10.77 -15.59
C ILE A 202 15.59 -9.26 -15.39
N HIS A 203 15.84 -8.49 -16.44
CA HIS A 203 15.62 -7.03 -16.55
C HIS A 203 16.49 -6.14 -15.66
N TYR A 204 17.70 -6.58 -15.28
CA TYR A 204 18.72 -5.67 -14.76
C TYR A 204 19.43 -4.96 -15.89
N ASN A 205 19.76 -3.67 -15.69
CA ASN A 205 20.47 -2.88 -16.69
C ASN A 205 21.95 -2.77 -16.33
N ARG A 206 22.82 -2.94 -17.33
CA ARG A 206 24.24 -2.65 -17.12
C ARG A 206 24.47 -1.13 -17.16
N ASN A 207 24.94 -0.60 -16.06
CA ASN A 207 25.30 0.82 -15.96
C ASN A 207 26.54 0.99 -15.08
N ASP A 208 27.70 1.18 -15.74
CA ASP A 208 28.98 1.32 -15.05
C ASP A 208 29.18 2.73 -14.45
N ILE A 209 28.32 3.70 -14.80
CA ILE A 209 28.40 5.12 -14.37
C ILE A 209 27.42 5.40 -13.24
N ASP A 210 26.14 5.06 -13.43
CA ASP A 210 25.08 5.28 -12.47
C ASP A 210 24.72 3.94 -11.80
N PHE A 211 25.26 3.77 -10.58
CA PHE A 211 25.02 2.57 -9.79
C PHE A 211 23.81 2.80 -8.89
N SER A 212 22.65 2.53 -9.44
CA SER A 212 21.33 2.69 -8.80
C SER A 212 20.55 1.37 -8.79
N ARG A 213 19.40 1.37 -8.15
CA ARG A 213 18.52 0.22 -8.02
C ARG A 213 18.17 -0.43 -9.38
N GLY A 214 18.25 -1.76 -9.45
CA GLY A 214 18.01 -2.50 -10.70
C GLY A 214 19.14 -2.41 -11.73
N ASN A 215 20.28 -1.80 -11.35
CA ASN A 215 21.46 -1.75 -12.19
C ASN A 215 22.57 -2.64 -11.66
N PHE A 216 23.39 -3.12 -12.58
CA PHE A 216 24.64 -3.80 -12.26
C PHE A 216 25.82 -3.17 -13.00
N ARG A 217 27.00 -3.33 -12.47
CA ARG A 217 28.27 -2.91 -13.09
C ARG A 217 29.31 -4.01 -13.01
N VAL A 218 30.26 -3.99 -13.93
CA VAL A 218 31.33 -5.00 -14.01
C VAL A 218 32.69 -4.30 -14.08
N ARG A 219 33.60 -4.71 -13.23
CA ARG A 219 34.97 -4.20 -13.17
C ARG A 219 35.96 -5.36 -13.01
N GLY A 220 36.58 -5.77 -14.12
CA GLY A 220 37.42 -6.97 -14.12
C GLY A 220 36.59 -8.21 -13.76
N ASP A 221 37.02 -8.93 -12.73
CA ASP A 221 36.36 -10.13 -12.26
C ASP A 221 35.36 -9.87 -11.11
N THR A 222 35.04 -8.60 -10.88
CA THR A 222 34.07 -8.18 -9.87
C THR A 222 32.78 -7.69 -10.55
N LEU A 223 31.65 -8.24 -10.12
CA LEU A 223 30.32 -7.84 -10.51
C LEU A 223 29.61 -7.26 -9.28
N GLU A 224 29.04 -6.08 -9.41
CA GLU A 224 28.25 -5.42 -8.37
C GLU A 224 26.86 -5.11 -8.89
N LEU A 225 25.82 -5.33 -8.08
CA LEU A 225 24.44 -4.98 -8.42
C LEU A 225 23.68 -4.49 -7.20
N ILE A 226 22.70 -3.61 -7.43
CA ILE A 226 21.71 -3.25 -6.42
C ILE A 226 20.40 -3.97 -6.80
N PRO A 227 20.00 -5.02 -6.03
CA PRO A 227 18.75 -5.71 -6.30
C PRO A 227 17.56 -4.75 -6.31
N ALA A 228 16.61 -4.99 -7.21
CA ALA A 228 15.46 -4.08 -7.40
C ALA A 228 14.55 -4.00 -6.15
N TYR A 229 14.66 -4.95 -5.23
CA TYR A 229 13.87 -5.09 -4.00
C TYR A 229 14.66 -4.75 -2.72
N GLN A 230 15.93 -4.29 -2.84
CA GLN A 230 16.80 -3.98 -1.68
C GLN A 230 17.41 -2.58 -1.80
N GLU A 231 17.91 -2.08 -0.69
CA GLU A 231 18.67 -0.81 -0.62
C GLU A 231 20.20 -1.06 -0.59
N THR A 232 20.59 -2.29 -0.27
CA THR A 232 22.00 -2.71 -0.21
C THR A 232 22.45 -3.27 -1.55
N ALA A 233 23.74 -3.23 -1.80
CA ALA A 233 24.34 -3.81 -3.00
C ALA A 233 24.95 -5.18 -2.71
N LEU A 234 24.96 -6.03 -3.71
CA LEU A 234 25.69 -7.29 -3.72
C LEU A 234 26.94 -7.14 -4.58
N ARG A 235 28.08 -7.60 -4.07
CA ARG A 235 29.33 -7.74 -4.81
C ARG A 235 29.66 -9.20 -4.93
N ILE A 236 29.93 -9.66 -6.14
CA ILE A 236 30.29 -11.02 -6.50
C ILE A 236 31.69 -10.95 -7.08
N GLU A 237 32.64 -11.59 -6.42
CA GLU A 237 34.05 -11.63 -6.83
C GLU A 237 34.32 -13.02 -7.40
N LEU A 238 34.86 -13.05 -8.63
CA LEU A 238 35.22 -14.29 -9.33
C LEU A 238 36.74 -14.44 -9.40
N PHE A 239 37.20 -15.68 -9.35
CA PHE A 239 38.56 -16.04 -9.70
C PHE A 239 38.50 -17.00 -10.89
N GLY A 240 38.74 -16.48 -12.10
CA GLY A 240 38.40 -17.19 -13.34
C GLY A 240 36.89 -17.41 -13.44
N ASP A 241 36.47 -18.66 -13.53
CA ASP A 241 35.07 -19.06 -13.61
C ASP A 241 34.49 -19.58 -12.27
N GLU A 242 35.16 -19.33 -11.16
CA GLU A 242 34.68 -19.72 -9.82
C GLU A 242 34.31 -18.50 -8.98
N ILE A 243 33.18 -18.54 -8.31
CA ILE A 243 32.75 -17.50 -7.37
C ILE A 243 33.56 -17.64 -6.09
N GLU A 244 34.50 -16.73 -5.83
CA GLU A 244 35.34 -16.72 -4.66
C GLU A 244 34.63 -16.15 -3.44
N ARG A 245 33.87 -15.06 -3.62
CA ARG A 245 33.23 -14.36 -2.52
C ARG A 245 31.96 -13.62 -2.96
N ILE A 246 30.97 -13.61 -2.06
CA ILE A 246 29.75 -12.83 -2.19
C ILE A 246 29.63 -11.93 -0.96
N THR A 247 29.55 -10.61 -1.13
CA THR A 247 29.43 -9.64 -0.04
C THR A 247 28.24 -8.72 -0.26
N GLU A 248 27.56 -8.40 0.84
CA GLU A 248 26.58 -7.34 0.88
C GLU A 248 27.24 -6.06 1.37
N LEU A 249 27.01 -4.95 0.69
CA LEU A 249 27.65 -3.69 0.99
C LEU A 249 26.70 -2.52 0.91
N ASN A 250 27.05 -1.45 1.60
CA ASN A 250 26.37 -0.17 1.48
C ASN A 250 26.77 0.48 0.14
N PRO A 251 25.80 0.75 -0.77
CA PRO A 251 26.10 1.29 -2.10
C PRO A 251 26.70 2.71 -2.09
N LEU A 252 26.49 3.47 -1.01
CA LEU A 252 27.00 4.84 -0.87
C LEU A 252 28.42 4.89 -0.31
N THR A 253 28.68 4.12 0.74
CA THR A 253 29.99 4.13 1.44
C THR A 253 30.95 3.06 0.91
N GLY A 254 30.42 1.99 0.32
CA GLY A 254 31.19 0.81 -0.10
C GLY A 254 31.59 -0.10 1.08
N GLU A 255 31.10 0.17 2.29
CA GLU A 255 31.37 -0.64 3.47
C GLU A 255 30.69 -2.01 3.37
N ILE A 256 31.42 -3.06 3.72
CA ILE A 256 30.90 -4.42 3.76
C ILE A 256 30.01 -4.56 5.01
N ILE A 257 28.75 -4.91 4.78
CA ILE A 257 27.76 -5.16 5.84
C ILE A 257 27.89 -6.60 6.34
N THR A 258 27.94 -7.56 5.40
CA THR A 258 28.07 -8.98 5.73
C THR A 258 28.62 -9.77 4.53
N GLU A 259 29.26 -10.90 4.82
CA GLU A 259 29.60 -11.91 3.82
C GLU A 259 28.49 -12.94 3.74
N ARG A 260 28.18 -13.38 2.51
CA ARG A 260 27.13 -14.35 2.24
C ARG A 260 27.69 -15.58 1.55
N ALA A 261 27.31 -16.76 1.99
CA ALA A 261 27.63 -17.99 1.28
C ALA A 261 26.86 -18.12 -0.04
N ARG A 262 25.68 -17.49 -0.12
CA ARG A 262 24.73 -17.62 -1.23
C ARG A 262 24.01 -16.30 -1.50
N ALA A 263 23.60 -16.09 -2.76
CA ALA A 263 22.74 -14.98 -3.16
C ALA A 263 21.64 -15.48 -4.10
N ALA A 264 20.39 -15.08 -3.80
CA ALA A 264 19.24 -15.26 -4.66
C ALA A 264 18.87 -13.90 -5.24
N ILE A 265 18.93 -13.76 -6.56
CA ILE A 265 18.65 -12.49 -7.25
C ILE A 265 17.36 -12.67 -8.05
N TYR A 266 16.30 -12.01 -7.59
CA TYR A 266 14.97 -12.04 -8.21
C TYR A 266 14.89 -11.03 -9.36
N PRO A 267 13.96 -11.25 -10.33
CA PRO A 267 13.76 -10.32 -11.42
C PRO A 267 13.50 -8.88 -10.95
N ALA A 268 14.00 -7.91 -11.72
CA ALA A 268 13.83 -6.49 -11.43
C ALA A 268 12.40 -5.96 -11.68
N LYS A 269 11.52 -6.78 -12.25
CA LYS A 269 10.11 -6.47 -12.54
C LYS A 269 9.23 -7.68 -12.28
N HIS A 270 7.94 -7.46 -11.97
CA HIS A 270 6.98 -8.56 -11.78
C HIS A 270 6.55 -9.24 -13.08
N PHE A 271 6.34 -8.45 -14.16
CA PHE A 271 6.01 -8.99 -15.47
C PHE A 271 7.29 -9.40 -16.19
N VAL A 272 7.68 -10.63 -15.99
CA VAL A 272 8.84 -11.27 -16.63
C VAL A 272 8.38 -12.53 -17.33
N THR A 273 9.05 -12.85 -18.46
CA THR A 273 8.76 -14.05 -19.23
C THR A 273 10.02 -14.54 -19.91
N THR A 274 10.05 -15.80 -20.29
CA THR A 274 11.18 -16.38 -21.02
C THR A 274 11.09 -16.03 -22.50
N GLN A 275 12.24 -15.96 -23.20
CA GLN A 275 12.29 -15.70 -24.62
C GLN A 275 11.34 -16.59 -25.46
N PRO A 276 11.27 -17.92 -25.25
CA PRO A 276 10.32 -18.76 -25.98
C PRO A 276 8.85 -18.46 -25.68
N GLN A 277 8.53 -17.96 -24.48
CA GLN A 277 7.17 -17.52 -24.14
C GLN A 277 6.86 -16.20 -24.82
N MET A 278 7.80 -15.26 -24.88
CA MET A 278 7.64 -13.99 -25.57
C MET A 278 7.39 -14.20 -27.08
N GLU A 279 8.14 -15.09 -27.73
CA GLU A 279 7.95 -15.43 -29.15
C GLU A 279 6.53 -15.99 -29.42
N ARG A 280 6.05 -16.86 -28.56
CA ARG A 280 4.66 -17.37 -28.63
C ARG A 280 3.62 -16.27 -28.40
N ALA A 281 3.86 -15.39 -27.44
CA ALA A 281 2.98 -14.28 -27.16
C ALA A 281 2.88 -13.31 -28.34
N VAL A 282 4.01 -12.98 -28.96
CA VAL A 282 4.08 -12.12 -30.16
C VAL A 282 3.27 -12.73 -31.30
N ALA A 283 3.45 -14.02 -31.58
CA ALA A 283 2.68 -14.72 -32.64
C ALA A 283 1.17 -14.72 -32.37
N ALA A 284 0.77 -14.94 -31.09
CA ALA A 284 -0.64 -14.94 -30.70
C ALA A 284 -1.26 -13.52 -30.75
N ILE A 285 -0.50 -12.47 -30.43
CA ILE A 285 -0.94 -11.08 -30.56
C ILE A 285 -1.11 -10.70 -32.05
N GLU A 286 -0.20 -11.14 -32.92
CA GLU A 286 -0.31 -10.92 -34.39
C GLU A 286 -1.57 -11.58 -34.96
N GLU A 287 -1.87 -12.80 -34.53
CA GLU A 287 -3.08 -13.52 -34.95
C GLU A 287 -4.37 -12.84 -34.50
N GLU A 288 -4.43 -12.43 -33.21
CA GLU A 288 -5.56 -11.66 -32.65
C GLU A 288 -5.74 -10.33 -33.37
N LEU A 289 -4.64 -9.60 -33.63
CA LEU A 289 -4.68 -8.34 -34.38
C LEU A 289 -5.28 -8.55 -35.76
N LYS A 290 -4.81 -9.55 -36.51
CA LYS A 290 -5.32 -9.84 -37.84
C LYS A 290 -6.83 -10.10 -37.84
N ALA A 291 -7.30 -10.95 -36.96
CA ALA A 291 -8.72 -11.27 -36.81
C ALA A 291 -9.55 -10.02 -36.48
N ARG A 292 -9.07 -9.17 -35.55
CA ARG A 292 -9.78 -7.97 -35.16
C ARG A 292 -9.81 -6.90 -36.23
N LEU A 293 -8.75 -6.76 -37.03
CA LEU A 293 -8.72 -5.86 -38.19
C LEU A 293 -9.69 -6.27 -39.27
N GLU A 294 -9.81 -7.58 -39.56
CA GLU A 294 -10.79 -8.11 -40.53
C GLU A 294 -12.23 -7.80 -40.05
N GLU A 295 -12.50 -7.97 -38.75
CA GLU A 295 -13.79 -7.64 -38.15
C GLU A 295 -14.11 -6.16 -38.30
N PHE A 296 -13.22 -5.25 -37.91
CA PHE A 296 -13.45 -3.81 -38.05
C PHE A 296 -13.65 -3.37 -39.49
N ARG A 297 -12.85 -3.89 -40.41
CA ARG A 297 -12.99 -3.60 -41.85
C ARG A 297 -14.33 -4.08 -42.39
N SER A 298 -14.81 -5.27 -42.00
CA SER A 298 -16.11 -5.80 -42.40
C SER A 298 -17.28 -4.96 -41.88
N GLN A 299 -17.11 -4.31 -40.73
CA GLN A 299 -18.08 -3.39 -40.12
C GLN A 299 -17.96 -1.95 -40.66
N GLY A 300 -17.01 -1.63 -41.55
CA GLY A 300 -16.74 -0.28 -42.04
C GLY A 300 -16.05 0.64 -41.02
N LYS A 301 -15.55 0.13 -39.92
CA LYS A 301 -14.82 0.85 -38.88
C LYS A 301 -13.34 1.01 -39.26
N LEU A 302 -13.07 1.81 -40.29
CA LEU A 302 -11.72 1.96 -40.86
C LEU A 302 -10.76 2.73 -39.95
N LEU A 303 -11.26 3.71 -39.21
CA LEU A 303 -10.48 4.52 -38.28
C LEU A 303 -10.02 3.69 -37.09
N GLU A 304 -10.92 2.90 -36.53
CA GLU A 304 -10.64 1.97 -35.44
C GLU A 304 -9.62 0.90 -35.85
N ALA A 305 -9.76 0.38 -37.07
CA ALA A 305 -8.81 -0.55 -37.63
C ALA A 305 -7.41 0.08 -37.75
N GLN A 306 -7.29 1.30 -38.25
CA GLN A 306 -6.02 1.99 -38.43
C GLN A 306 -5.36 2.28 -37.06
N ARG A 307 -6.14 2.78 -36.08
CA ARG A 307 -5.64 3.06 -34.71
C ARG A 307 -5.05 1.79 -34.08
N LEU A 308 -5.82 0.70 -34.13
CA LEU A 308 -5.41 -0.57 -33.53
C LEU A 308 -4.17 -1.14 -34.22
N GLU A 309 -4.13 -1.11 -35.57
CA GLU A 309 -3.02 -1.61 -36.36
C GLU A 309 -1.72 -0.86 -36.05
N SER A 310 -1.74 0.48 -36.08
CA SER A 310 -0.55 1.31 -35.80
C SER A 310 -0.01 1.06 -34.39
N ARG A 311 -0.88 1.07 -33.39
CA ARG A 311 -0.47 0.90 -31.99
C ARG A 311 0.08 -0.48 -31.74
N THR A 312 -0.65 -1.51 -32.15
CA THR A 312 -0.25 -2.90 -31.86
C THR A 312 1.04 -3.29 -32.59
N LYS A 313 1.23 -2.84 -33.84
CA LYS A 313 2.49 -3.09 -34.55
C LYS A 313 3.69 -2.45 -33.88
N TYR A 314 3.56 -1.20 -33.40
CA TYR A 314 4.60 -0.54 -32.64
C TYR A 314 4.92 -1.30 -31.34
N ASP A 315 3.87 -1.71 -30.59
CA ASP A 315 4.06 -2.46 -29.34
C ASP A 315 4.74 -3.84 -29.63
N LEU A 316 4.40 -4.50 -30.75
CA LEU A 316 5.03 -5.75 -31.17
C LEU A 316 6.52 -5.59 -31.52
N GLU A 317 6.90 -4.50 -32.20
CA GLU A 317 8.30 -4.18 -32.46
C GLU A 317 9.08 -3.99 -31.16
N MET A 318 8.53 -3.24 -30.23
CA MET A 318 9.12 -3.04 -28.90
C MET A 318 9.27 -4.34 -28.11
N LEU A 319 8.28 -5.23 -28.17
CA LEU A 319 8.34 -6.55 -27.51
C LEU A 319 9.41 -7.45 -28.13
N LYS A 320 9.61 -7.41 -29.46
CA LYS A 320 10.64 -8.19 -30.19
C LYS A 320 12.06 -7.70 -29.90
N GLU A 321 12.28 -6.38 -29.92
CA GLU A 321 13.62 -5.79 -29.82
C GLU A 321 14.08 -5.57 -28.37
N VAL A 322 13.16 -5.19 -27.50
CA VAL A 322 13.47 -4.77 -26.10
C VAL A 322 12.90 -5.74 -25.05
N GLY A 323 11.97 -6.62 -25.46
CA GLY A 323 11.26 -7.50 -24.54
C GLY A 323 10.20 -6.79 -23.68
N TYR A 324 9.93 -5.50 -23.94
CA TYR A 324 9.01 -4.68 -23.16
C TYR A 324 8.36 -3.58 -24.03
N CYS A 325 7.09 -3.25 -23.74
CA CYS A 325 6.43 -2.08 -24.32
C CYS A 325 5.62 -1.32 -23.27
N SER A 326 5.30 -0.05 -23.54
CA SER A 326 4.40 0.72 -22.68
C SER A 326 2.99 0.13 -22.69
N GLY A 327 2.44 -0.21 -21.51
CA GLY A 327 1.14 -0.87 -21.41
C GLY A 327 1.20 -2.38 -21.66
N ILE A 328 2.36 -3.02 -21.44
CA ILE A 328 2.57 -4.47 -21.60
C ILE A 328 1.52 -5.31 -20.87
N GLU A 329 0.95 -4.78 -19.79
CA GLU A 329 -0.13 -5.42 -19.04
C GLU A 329 -1.38 -5.72 -19.88
N ASN A 330 -1.62 -4.96 -20.96
CA ASN A 330 -2.74 -5.21 -21.88
C ASN A 330 -2.55 -6.49 -22.72
N TYR A 331 -1.33 -7.00 -22.80
CA TYR A 331 -0.96 -8.25 -23.47
C TYR A 331 -0.72 -9.40 -22.48
N SER A 332 -1.01 -9.19 -21.18
CA SER A 332 -0.72 -10.14 -20.09
C SER A 332 -1.31 -11.54 -20.31
N ARG A 333 -2.48 -11.65 -20.98
CA ARG A 333 -3.08 -12.94 -21.35
C ARG A 333 -2.16 -13.74 -22.26
N HIS A 334 -1.67 -13.14 -23.34
CA HIS A 334 -0.78 -13.80 -24.30
C HIS A 334 0.58 -14.11 -23.69
N ILE A 335 1.16 -13.17 -22.93
CA ILE A 335 2.46 -13.33 -22.26
C ILE A 335 2.42 -14.50 -21.29
N SER A 336 1.34 -14.63 -20.49
CA SER A 336 1.17 -15.72 -19.53
C SER A 336 0.63 -17.02 -20.16
N GLY A 337 0.21 -17.00 -21.44
CA GLY A 337 -0.36 -18.18 -22.13
C GLY A 337 -1.72 -18.62 -21.60
N ARG A 338 -2.47 -17.74 -20.92
CA ARG A 338 -3.80 -18.03 -20.38
C ARG A 338 -4.86 -18.11 -21.50
N ALA A 339 -5.88 -18.94 -21.27
CA ALA A 339 -7.08 -18.93 -22.10
C ALA A 339 -7.89 -17.63 -21.90
N PRO A 340 -8.73 -17.23 -22.89
CA PRO A 340 -9.65 -16.12 -22.73
C PRO A 340 -10.56 -16.31 -21.51
N GLY A 341 -10.65 -15.29 -20.66
CA GLY A 341 -11.47 -15.31 -19.44
C GLY A 341 -10.80 -15.88 -18.20
N ASP A 342 -9.65 -16.56 -18.32
CA ASP A 342 -8.93 -17.09 -17.16
C ASP A 342 -8.49 -15.96 -16.21
N PRO A 343 -8.50 -16.21 -14.87
CA PRO A 343 -8.06 -15.23 -13.89
C PRO A 343 -6.57 -14.88 -14.06
N PRO A 344 -6.19 -13.62 -13.86
CA PRO A 344 -4.77 -13.25 -13.79
C PRO A 344 -4.14 -13.78 -12.50
N ALA A 345 -2.87 -14.14 -12.54
CA ALA A 345 -2.11 -14.38 -11.31
C ALA A 345 -1.87 -13.06 -10.57
N THR A 346 -2.13 -13.06 -9.27
CA THR A 346 -2.12 -11.90 -8.39
C THR A 346 -1.11 -12.07 -7.25
N LEU A 347 -1.01 -11.11 -6.33
CA LEU A 347 -0.21 -11.28 -5.13
C LEU A 347 -0.63 -12.51 -4.32
N ILE A 348 -1.92 -12.84 -4.30
CA ILE A 348 -2.47 -13.95 -3.51
C ILE A 348 -1.89 -15.29 -3.99
N ASP A 349 -1.58 -15.42 -5.27
CA ASP A 349 -1.02 -16.63 -5.85
C ASP A 349 0.44 -16.90 -5.43
N PHE A 350 1.13 -15.92 -4.83
CA PHE A 350 2.47 -16.09 -4.25
C PHE A 350 2.43 -16.70 -2.85
N PHE A 351 1.27 -16.67 -2.17
CA PHE A 351 1.12 -17.26 -0.85
C PHE A 351 0.99 -18.79 -0.89
N PRO A 352 1.43 -19.49 0.16
CA PRO A 352 1.10 -20.90 0.34
C PRO A 352 -0.41 -21.07 0.55
N LYS A 353 -0.96 -22.26 0.31
CA LYS A 353 -2.41 -22.49 0.39
C LYS A 353 -3.01 -22.27 1.78
N ASP A 354 -2.23 -22.50 2.83
CA ASP A 354 -2.64 -22.43 4.24
C ASP A 354 -2.33 -21.07 4.91
N PHE A 355 -2.18 -20.00 4.11
CA PHE A 355 -1.96 -18.66 4.64
C PHE A 355 -3.19 -18.10 5.36
N LEU A 356 -2.96 -17.15 6.27
CA LEU A 356 -4.02 -16.42 6.93
C LEU A 356 -4.35 -15.13 6.17
N MET A 357 -5.63 -14.92 5.87
CA MET A 357 -6.11 -13.64 5.34
C MET A 357 -6.79 -12.84 6.45
N ILE A 358 -6.45 -11.57 6.58
CA ILE A 358 -7.10 -10.62 7.48
C ILE A 358 -7.63 -9.47 6.65
N ILE A 359 -8.93 -9.22 6.73
CA ILE A 359 -9.57 -8.13 6.00
C ILE A 359 -9.95 -7.05 7.01
N ASP A 360 -9.15 -6.00 7.06
CA ASP A 360 -9.39 -4.88 7.96
C ASP A 360 -10.46 -3.93 7.40
N GLU A 361 -11.25 -3.34 8.30
CA GLU A 361 -12.47 -2.58 7.99
C GLU A 361 -13.29 -3.28 6.90
N SER A 362 -13.55 -4.58 7.12
CA SER A 362 -14.11 -5.51 6.13
C SER A 362 -15.42 -5.02 5.53
N HIS A 363 -16.26 -4.32 6.30
CA HIS A 363 -17.50 -3.70 5.84
C HIS A 363 -17.29 -2.65 4.71
N GLN A 364 -16.07 -2.15 4.51
CA GLN A 364 -15.67 -1.28 3.40
C GLN A 364 -14.83 -2.05 2.36
N THR A 365 -13.87 -2.84 2.84
CA THR A 365 -12.90 -3.55 1.99
C THR A 365 -13.59 -4.59 1.10
N VAL A 366 -14.53 -5.38 1.64
CA VAL A 366 -15.25 -6.42 0.88
C VAL A 366 -16.11 -5.84 -0.24
N PRO A 367 -16.97 -4.80 -0.01
CA PRO A 367 -17.69 -4.13 -1.09
C PRO A 367 -16.78 -3.50 -2.15
N GLN A 368 -15.63 -2.96 -1.74
CA GLN A 368 -14.65 -2.40 -2.68
C GLN A 368 -14.07 -3.48 -3.59
N ILE A 369 -13.61 -4.62 -3.04
CA ILE A 369 -13.13 -5.77 -3.83
C ILE A 369 -14.20 -6.20 -4.82
N ARG A 370 -15.45 -6.30 -4.39
CA ARG A 370 -16.59 -6.70 -5.24
C ARG A 370 -16.85 -5.72 -6.38
N GLY A 371 -16.68 -4.42 -6.15
CA GLY A 371 -16.94 -3.37 -7.14
C GLY A 371 -15.82 -3.14 -8.15
N MET A 372 -14.58 -3.56 -7.87
CA MET A 372 -13.41 -3.23 -8.68
C MET A 372 -13.50 -3.72 -10.13
N TYR A 373 -14.00 -4.93 -10.35
CA TYR A 373 -14.11 -5.51 -11.70
C TYR A 373 -15.03 -4.70 -12.62
N ALA A 374 -16.22 -4.33 -12.15
CA ALA A 374 -17.21 -3.66 -12.99
C ALA A 374 -16.71 -2.29 -13.52
N GLY A 375 -16.00 -1.53 -12.68
CA GLY A 375 -15.41 -0.25 -13.04
C GLY A 375 -14.28 -0.38 -14.08
N ASP A 376 -13.40 -1.38 -13.92
CA ASP A 376 -12.32 -1.63 -14.88
C ASP A 376 -12.86 -2.14 -16.22
N ARG A 377 -13.82 -3.05 -16.19
CA ARG A 377 -14.42 -3.67 -17.36
C ARG A 377 -15.11 -2.66 -18.29
N SER A 378 -15.99 -1.81 -17.74
CA SER A 378 -16.73 -0.84 -18.53
C SER A 378 -15.83 0.14 -19.28
N ARG A 379 -14.75 0.59 -18.64
CA ARG A 379 -13.75 1.47 -19.26
C ARG A 379 -13.01 0.78 -20.42
N LYS A 380 -12.56 -0.46 -20.22
CA LYS A 380 -11.81 -1.22 -21.21
C LYS A 380 -12.65 -1.68 -22.40
N GLU A 381 -13.92 -1.99 -22.19
CA GLU A 381 -14.84 -2.29 -23.28
C GLU A 381 -14.91 -1.18 -24.30
N ILE A 382 -15.03 0.08 -23.83
CA ILE A 382 -15.03 1.26 -24.71
C ILE A 382 -13.70 1.36 -25.50
N LEU A 383 -12.55 1.13 -24.85
CA LEU A 383 -11.25 1.17 -25.53
C LEU A 383 -11.13 0.07 -26.61
N VAL A 384 -11.63 -1.13 -26.35
CA VAL A 384 -11.62 -2.25 -27.30
C VAL A 384 -12.60 -1.99 -28.44
N GLU A 385 -13.79 -1.49 -28.17
CA GLU A 385 -14.82 -1.20 -29.18
C GLU A 385 -14.37 -0.13 -30.18
N HIS A 386 -13.61 0.86 -29.72
CA HIS A 386 -13.13 1.99 -30.52
C HIS A 386 -11.68 1.83 -31.03
N GLY A 387 -11.12 0.62 -31.00
CA GLY A 387 -9.84 0.29 -31.63
C GLY A 387 -8.59 0.82 -30.92
N PHE A 388 -8.67 1.17 -29.65
CA PHE A 388 -7.49 1.56 -28.85
C PHE A 388 -6.76 0.36 -28.26
N ARG A 389 -7.45 -0.74 -28.00
CA ARG A 389 -6.87 -1.97 -27.44
C ARG A 389 -7.45 -3.23 -28.10
N LEU A 390 -6.66 -4.32 -28.07
CA LEU A 390 -7.12 -5.65 -28.48
C LEU A 390 -8.14 -6.22 -27.47
N PRO A 391 -9.03 -7.14 -27.90
CA PRO A 391 -9.96 -7.82 -26.99
C PRO A 391 -9.27 -8.48 -25.79
N SER A 392 -8.07 -9.01 -25.95
CA SER A 392 -7.26 -9.60 -24.87
C SER A 392 -6.94 -8.66 -23.72
N ALA A 393 -6.98 -7.33 -23.93
CA ALA A 393 -6.81 -6.34 -22.87
C ALA A 393 -7.89 -6.43 -21.79
N LEU A 394 -9.07 -7.01 -22.10
CA LEU A 394 -10.15 -7.27 -21.15
C LEU A 394 -9.77 -8.31 -20.09
N ASP A 395 -8.81 -9.20 -20.38
CA ASP A 395 -8.33 -10.22 -19.47
C ASP A 395 -7.19 -9.73 -18.55
N ASN A 396 -6.71 -8.50 -18.75
CA ASN A 396 -5.95 -7.76 -17.74
C ASN A 396 -6.91 -7.07 -16.78
N ARG A 397 -7.39 -7.76 -15.78
CA ARG A 397 -8.47 -7.36 -14.90
C ARG A 397 -8.18 -7.69 -13.44
N PRO A 398 -8.83 -7.06 -12.47
CA PRO A 398 -8.84 -7.59 -11.12
C PRO A 398 -9.60 -8.92 -11.07
N LEU A 399 -9.37 -9.70 -10.04
CA LEU A 399 -10.14 -10.91 -9.78
C LEU A 399 -11.64 -10.58 -9.69
N PHE A 400 -12.48 -11.49 -10.19
CA PHE A 400 -13.89 -11.51 -9.80
C PHE A 400 -13.99 -11.79 -8.31
N PHE A 401 -15.12 -11.38 -7.70
CA PHE A 401 -15.30 -11.62 -6.29
C PHE A 401 -15.31 -13.11 -5.92
N ASP A 402 -15.91 -13.96 -6.76
CA ASP A 402 -15.94 -15.41 -6.55
C ASP A 402 -14.54 -16.03 -6.72
N GLU A 403 -13.74 -15.52 -7.67
CA GLU A 403 -12.33 -15.92 -7.81
C GLU A 403 -11.54 -15.53 -6.56
N PHE A 404 -11.68 -14.29 -6.08
CA PHE A 404 -11.06 -13.84 -4.83
C PHE A 404 -11.49 -14.72 -3.64
N GLU A 405 -12.78 -15.03 -3.53
CA GLU A 405 -13.30 -15.89 -2.46
C GLU A 405 -12.73 -17.32 -2.53
N SER A 406 -12.44 -17.82 -3.73
CA SER A 406 -11.86 -19.16 -3.91
C SER A 406 -10.44 -19.30 -3.36
N HIS A 407 -9.68 -18.19 -3.27
CA HIS A 407 -8.34 -18.16 -2.67
C HIS A 407 -8.35 -18.17 -1.14
N ILE A 408 -9.51 -17.93 -0.51
CA ILE A 408 -9.62 -17.88 0.95
C ILE A 408 -9.63 -19.29 1.52
N ASP A 409 -8.61 -19.65 2.29
CA ASP A 409 -8.62 -20.86 3.14
C ASP A 409 -9.04 -20.51 4.58
N ARG A 410 -8.42 -19.46 5.15
CA ARG A 410 -8.71 -18.93 6.48
C ARG A 410 -8.79 -17.42 6.40
N VAL A 411 -9.90 -16.83 6.87
CA VAL A 411 -10.06 -15.38 6.93
C VAL A 411 -10.63 -14.92 8.26
N ILE A 412 -10.06 -13.81 8.75
CA ILE A 412 -10.61 -13.03 9.85
C ILE A 412 -11.07 -11.70 9.31
N PHE A 413 -12.37 -11.45 9.34
CA PHE A 413 -12.95 -10.14 9.07
C PHE A 413 -12.84 -9.28 10.31
N VAL A 414 -12.22 -8.12 10.19
CA VAL A 414 -12.02 -7.19 11.31
C VAL A 414 -12.83 -5.92 11.05
N SER A 415 -13.76 -5.60 11.94
CA SER A 415 -14.60 -4.41 11.79
C SER A 415 -15.21 -3.97 13.12
N ALA A 416 -15.46 -2.67 13.28
CA ALA A 416 -16.31 -2.14 14.36
C ALA A 416 -17.81 -2.30 14.07
N THR A 417 -18.16 -2.46 12.78
CA THR A 417 -19.53 -2.55 12.27
C THR A 417 -19.59 -3.57 11.12
N PRO A 418 -19.47 -4.89 11.40
CA PRO A 418 -19.46 -5.93 10.37
C PRO A 418 -20.63 -5.82 9.40
N GLY A 419 -20.41 -6.16 8.14
CA GLY A 419 -21.43 -6.18 7.10
C GLY A 419 -22.23 -7.47 7.08
N ASP A 420 -23.27 -7.50 6.24
CA ASP A 420 -24.13 -8.68 6.12
C ASP A 420 -23.38 -9.88 5.55
N TYR A 421 -22.43 -9.63 4.64
CA TYR A 421 -21.59 -10.67 4.06
C TYR A 421 -20.76 -11.39 5.13
N GLU A 422 -20.06 -10.64 5.98
CA GLU A 422 -19.23 -11.21 7.05
C GLU A 422 -20.08 -12.01 8.05
N LEU A 423 -21.23 -11.45 8.44
CA LEU A 423 -22.14 -12.11 9.36
C LEU A 423 -22.75 -13.39 8.76
N GLN A 424 -23.10 -13.39 7.47
CA GLN A 424 -23.58 -14.60 6.79
C GLN A 424 -22.50 -15.68 6.71
N LYS A 425 -21.25 -15.29 6.34
CA LYS A 425 -20.13 -16.24 6.22
C LYS A 425 -19.69 -16.82 7.56
N SER A 426 -19.77 -16.06 8.65
CA SER A 426 -19.50 -16.54 10.02
C SER A 426 -20.73 -17.11 10.72
N HIS A 427 -21.83 -17.38 9.98
CA HIS A 427 -23.08 -17.92 10.53
C HIS A 427 -23.64 -17.12 11.71
N GLY A 428 -23.45 -15.82 11.73
CA GLY A 428 -23.85 -14.93 12.82
C GLY A 428 -22.96 -14.99 14.06
N VAL A 429 -21.91 -15.83 14.05
CA VAL A 429 -20.96 -15.91 15.17
C VAL A 429 -19.95 -14.77 15.05
N VAL A 430 -19.86 -13.99 16.12
CA VAL A 430 -18.97 -12.81 16.17
C VAL A 430 -18.14 -12.88 17.45
N VAL A 431 -16.84 -12.71 17.30
CA VAL A 431 -15.93 -12.52 18.43
C VAL A 431 -15.94 -11.05 18.81
N GLU A 432 -16.42 -10.71 20.02
CA GLU A 432 -16.52 -9.33 20.46
C GLU A 432 -15.26 -8.84 21.17
N GLN A 433 -14.82 -7.63 20.81
CA GLN A 433 -13.76 -6.88 21.48
C GLN A 433 -14.20 -5.42 21.68
N VAL A 434 -15.04 -5.20 22.69
CA VAL A 434 -15.70 -3.92 22.98
C VAL A 434 -14.94 -3.13 24.05
N ILE A 435 -14.32 -3.81 25.00
CA ILE A 435 -13.59 -3.16 26.09
C ILE A 435 -12.29 -2.50 25.60
N ARG A 436 -12.14 -1.20 25.86
CA ARG A 436 -10.89 -0.46 25.63
C ARG A 436 -10.02 -0.56 26.89
N PRO A 437 -8.77 -1.03 26.77
CA PRO A 437 -7.84 -1.08 27.91
C PRO A 437 -7.60 0.26 28.61
N THR A 438 -7.79 1.38 27.87
CA THR A 438 -7.66 2.76 28.38
C THR A 438 -8.81 3.20 29.27
N GLY A 439 -9.88 2.40 29.37
CA GLY A 439 -11.09 2.76 30.10
C GLY A 439 -12.01 3.76 29.41
N LEU A 440 -11.62 4.28 28.22
CA LEU A 440 -12.43 5.25 27.49
C LEU A 440 -13.76 4.66 27.03
N CYS A 441 -14.85 5.33 27.38
CA CYS A 441 -16.20 4.89 27.00
C CYS A 441 -16.60 5.39 25.62
N ASP A 442 -17.57 4.71 25.01
CA ASP A 442 -18.25 5.29 23.85
C ASP A 442 -18.94 6.62 24.25
N PRO A 443 -18.98 7.61 23.35
CA PRO A 443 -19.50 8.94 23.66
C PRO A 443 -20.99 8.91 23.97
N LYS A 444 -21.43 9.84 24.80
CA LYS A 444 -22.87 10.05 24.99
C LYS A 444 -23.45 10.71 23.74
N ILE A 445 -24.56 10.16 23.23
CA ILE A 445 -25.27 10.75 22.09
C ILE A 445 -26.47 11.53 22.61
N SER A 446 -26.58 12.81 22.21
CA SER A 446 -27.72 13.67 22.45
C SER A 446 -28.42 14.02 21.12
N VAL A 447 -29.75 14.12 21.13
CA VAL A 447 -30.53 14.56 19.98
C VAL A 447 -31.04 15.96 20.25
N ARG A 448 -30.82 16.87 19.28
CA ARG A 448 -31.23 18.29 19.38
C ARG A 448 -32.02 18.70 18.13
N PRO A 449 -32.94 19.68 18.21
CA PRO A 449 -33.81 20.04 17.10
C PRO A 449 -33.04 20.70 15.91
N LEU A 450 -33.53 20.51 14.68
CA LEU A 450 -32.94 21.09 13.47
C LEU A 450 -33.07 22.61 13.41
N GLY A 451 -34.17 23.20 13.92
CA GLY A 451 -34.44 24.61 13.76
C GLY A 451 -33.37 25.55 14.31
N THR A 452 -32.58 25.11 15.29
CA THR A 452 -31.50 25.87 15.93
C THR A 452 -30.13 25.24 15.75
N GLN A 453 -30.00 24.28 14.82
CA GLN A 453 -28.79 23.45 14.73
C GLN A 453 -27.49 24.25 14.53
N VAL A 454 -27.51 25.34 13.77
CA VAL A 454 -26.31 26.13 13.50
C VAL A 454 -25.93 26.99 14.71
N ASP A 455 -26.88 27.63 15.35
CA ASP A 455 -26.64 28.49 16.52
C ASP A 455 -26.16 27.66 17.72
N ASP A 456 -26.80 26.51 17.96
CA ASP A 456 -26.43 25.58 19.00
C ASP A 456 -25.04 24.99 18.74
N LEU A 457 -24.75 24.59 17.49
CA LEU A 457 -23.42 24.13 17.08
C LEU A 457 -22.32 25.17 17.34
N ILE A 458 -22.58 26.45 17.03
CA ILE A 458 -21.64 27.54 17.28
C ILE A 458 -21.34 27.68 18.76
N ALA A 459 -22.34 27.60 19.63
CA ALA A 459 -22.17 27.67 21.07
C ALA A 459 -21.30 26.49 21.57
N GLU A 460 -21.58 25.28 21.10
CA GLU A 460 -20.80 24.09 21.46
C GLU A 460 -19.36 24.15 20.96
N ILE A 461 -19.13 24.60 19.73
CA ILE A 461 -17.76 24.80 19.19
C ILE A 461 -16.98 25.78 20.05
N ARG A 462 -17.58 26.91 20.45
CA ARG A 462 -16.91 27.91 21.32
C ARG A 462 -16.53 27.33 22.67
N ASN A 463 -17.38 26.51 23.28
CA ASN A 463 -17.09 25.82 24.52
C ASN A 463 -15.87 24.89 24.37
N ARG A 464 -15.78 24.15 23.24
CA ARG A 464 -14.65 23.23 22.95
C ARG A 464 -13.35 23.99 22.65
N ILE A 465 -13.42 25.10 21.93
CA ILE A 465 -12.24 25.96 21.68
C ILE A 465 -11.67 26.48 22.99
N VAL A 466 -12.51 26.95 23.92
CA VAL A 466 -12.07 27.42 25.25
C VAL A 466 -11.40 26.30 26.03
N ALA A 467 -11.88 25.08 25.92
CA ALA A 467 -11.29 23.88 26.53
C ALA A 467 -10.02 23.38 25.82
N GLY A 468 -9.63 23.96 24.68
CA GLY A 468 -8.51 23.47 23.86
C GLY A 468 -8.79 22.16 23.08
N GLU A 469 -10.06 21.80 22.97
CA GLU A 469 -10.54 20.57 22.33
C GLU A 469 -10.92 20.81 20.86
N ARG A 470 -11.07 19.75 20.06
CA ARG A 470 -11.40 19.81 18.63
C ARG A 470 -12.80 19.30 18.36
N THR A 471 -13.40 19.82 17.28
CA THR A 471 -14.75 19.47 16.85
C THR A 471 -14.77 18.93 15.42
N LEU A 472 -15.50 17.84 15.21
CA LEU A 472 -15.83 17.34 13.88
C LEU A 472 -17.31 17.63 13.58
N VAL A 473 -17.60 18.15 12.38
CA VAL A 473 -18.96 18.41 11.92
C VAL A 473 -19.21 17.66 10.63
N THR A 474 -20.30 16.89 10.56
CA THR A 474 -20.67 16.17 9.33
C THR A 474 -21.91 16.78 8.68
N THR A 475 -21.82 17.03 7.39
CA THR A 475 -22.89 17.53 6.53
C THR A 475 -23.33 16.49 5.50
N LEU A 476 -24.40 16.73 4.76
CA LEU A 476 -24.91 15.84 3.72
C LEU A 476 -24.31 16.11 2.34
N THR A 477 -23.93 17.37 2.07
CA THR A 477 -23.47 17.78 0.74
C THR A 477 -22.18 18.59 0.83
N LYS A 478 -21.40 18.60 -0.28
CA LYS A 478 -20.20 19.40 -0.43
C LYS A 478 -20.48 20.89 -0.20
N ARG A 479 -21.53 21.40 -0.84
CA ARG A 479 -21.93 22.80 -0.72
C ARG A 479 -22.25 23.19 0.71
N MET A 480 -22.98 22.32 1.47
CA MET A 480 -23.23 22.62 2.90
C MET A 480 -21.95 22.67 3.72
N ALA A 481 -20.95 21.81 3.41
CA ALA A 481 -19.68 21.83 4.11
C ALA A 481 -18.90 23.13 3.83
N GLU A 482 -18.88 23.56 2.58
CA GLU A 482 -18.24 24.81 2.13
C GLU A 482 -18.92 26.03 2.75
N ASP A 483 -20.26 26.16 2.59
CA ASP A 483 -21.05 27.28 3.10
C ASP A 483 -20.92 27.39 4.65
N LEU A 484 -21.00 26.27 5.36
CA LEU A 484 -20.85 26.24 6.81
C LEU A 484 -19.43 26.64 7.25
N SER A 485 -18.41 26.16 6.56
CA SER A 485 -17.02 26.50 6.88
C SER A 485 -16.75 27.98 6.66
N GLU A 486 -17.25 28.55 5.56
CA GLU A 486 -17.13 29.98 5.29
C GLU A 486 -17.85 30.81 6.36
N TYR A 487 -19.05 30.39 6.76
CA TYR A 487 -19.82 31.07 7.78
C TYR A 487 -19.11 31.06 9.16
N LEU A 488 -18.60 29.90 9.58
CA LEU A 488 -17.86 29.77 10.85
C LEU A 488 -16.55 30.59 10.83
N ASN A 489 -15.83 30.62 9.69
CA ASN A 489 -14.65 31.45 9.52
C ASN A 489 -14.96 32.95 9.64
N LYS A 490 -16.08 33.42 9.08
CA LYS A 490 -16.56 34.82 9.24
C LYS A 490 -16.85 35.18 10.69
N LEU A 491 -17.19 34.20 11.52
CA LEU A 491 -17.38 34.38 12.97
C LEU A 491 -16.06 34.28 13.78
N GLY A 492 -14.91 34.23 13.11
CA GLY A 492 -13.58 34.22 13.72
C GLY A 492 -13.12 32.85 14.25
N MET A 493 -13.77 31.75 13.85
CA MET A 493 -13.35 30.40 14.21
C MET A 493 -12.36 29.87 13.18
N ARG A 494 -11.35 29.10 13.61
CA ARG A 494 -10.40 28.44 12.71
C ARG A 494 -10.99 27.13 12.21
N VAL A 495 -11.47 27.13 10.96
CA VAL A 495 -12.21 26.01 10.37
C VAL A 495 -11.60 25.61 9.05
N ARG A 496 -11.48 24.30 8.80
CA ARG A 496 -11.24 23.73 7.48
C ARG A 496 -12.36 22.76 7.08
N TYR A 497 -12.52 22.51 5.79
CA TYR A 497 -13.46 21.52 5.31
C TYR A 497 -12.75 20.42 4.53
N LEU A 498 -13.39 19.24 4.45
CA LEU A 498 -12.87 18.06 3.80
C LEU A 498 -13.94 17.41 2.92
N HIS A 499 -13.63 17.16 1.64
CA HIS A 499 -14.52 16.48 0.69
C HIS A 499 -13.76 15.49 -0.22
N SER A 500 -14.49 14.76 -1.07
CA SER A 500 -13.95 13.67 -1.89
C SER A 500 -12.96 14.08 -2.99
N GLU A 501 -12.94 15.36 -3.36
CA GLU A 501 -12.04 15.88 -4.41
C GLU A 501 -10.68 16.36 -3.87
N ILE A 502 -10.53 16.41 -2.54
CA ILE A 502 -9.25 16.70 -1.90
C ILE A 502 -8.39 15.44 -2.02
N ASP A 503 -7.19 15.59 -2.54
CA ASP A 503 -6.28 14.46 -2.73
C ASP A 503 -5.84 13.83 -1.40
N ALA A 504 -5.24 12.64 -1.46
CA ALA A 504 -4.88 11.89 -0.27
C ALA A 504 -3.79 12.58 0.56
N ILE A 505 -2.93 13.36 -0.07
CA ILE A 505 -1.82 14.07 0.57
C ILE A 505 -2.36 15.30 1.32
N ASP A 506 -3.13 16.15 0.64
CA ASP A 506 -3.77 17.32 1.26
C ASP A 506 -4.70 16.90 2.41
N ARG A 507 -5.41 15.78 2.24
CA ARG A 507 -6.22 15.20 3.31
C ARG A 507 -5.40 14.85 4.55
N THR A 508 -4.23 14.25 4.37
CA THR A 508 -3.36 13.89 5.50
C THR A 508 -2.79 15.13 6.18
N GLU A 509 -2.46 16.15 5.40
CA GLU A 509 -2.02 17.44 5.92
C GLU A 509 -3.11 18.12 6.76
N ILE A 510 -4.35 18.20 6.25
CA ILE A 510 -5.50 18.75 7.00
C ILE A 510 -5.69 18.02 8.33
N ILE A 511 -5.60 16.68 8.34
CA ILE A 511 -5.75 15.88 9.55
C ILE A 511 -4.60 16.15 10.54
N ARG A 512 -3.38 16.25 10.05
CA ARG A 512 -2.21 16.61 10.85
C ARG A 512 -2.37 17.98 11.50
N ASP A 513 -2.80 18.97 10.74
CA ASP A 513 -2.97 20.34 11.20
C ASP A 513 -4.08 20.46 12.26
N LEU A 514 -5.17 19.69 12.14
CA LEU A 514 -6.18 19.57 13.18
C LEU A 514 -5.57 19.07 14.50
N ARG A 515 -4.74 18.03 14.43
CA ARG A 515 -4.07 17.44 15.59
C ARG A 515 -3.03 18.35 16.20
N LEU A 516 -2.32 19.12 15.38
CA LEU A 516 -1.33 20.11 15.82
C LEU A 516 -1.95 21.42 16.31
N ALA A 517 -3.28 21.52 16.35
CA ALA A 517 -4.01 22.70 16.79
C ALA A 517 -3.88 23.93 15.89
N GLU A 518 -3.52 23.75 14.62
CA GLU A 518 -3.49 24.85 13.65
C GLU A 518 -4.90 25.37 13.36
N PHE A 519 -5.93 24.54 13.50
CA PHE A 519 -7.34 24.92 13.45
C PHE A 519 -8.18 24.06 14.43
N ASP A 520 -9.44 24.47 14.69
CA ASP A 520 -10.26 23.93 15.79
C ASP A 520 -11.40 23.05 15.30
N VAL A 521 -11.91 23.30 14.10
CA VAL A 521 -13.10 22.65 13.57
C VAL A 521 -12.83 22.08 12.18
N LEU A 522 -13.13 20.78 12.01
CA LEU A 522 -13.12 20.13 10.70
C LEU A 522 -14.55 19.82 10.28
N VAL A 523 -14.98 20.40 9.15
CA VAL A 523 -16.27 20.12 8.53
C VAL A 523 -16.07 19.13 7.38
N GLY A 524 -16.89 18.10 7.31
CA GLY A 524 -16.77 17.12 6.23
C GLY A 524 -18.06 16.38 5.94
N ILE A 525 -18.08 15.65 4.81
CA ILE A 525 -19.23 14.82 4.43
C ILE A 525 -19.05 13.41 4.98
N ASN A 526 -18.43 12.55 4.20
CA ASN A 526 -18.27 11.12 4.46
C ASN A 526 -16.88 10.72 4.97
N LEU A 527 -15.91 11.59 4.78
CA LEU A 527 -14.49 11.31 4.92
C LEU A 527 -14.02 11.20 6.38
N LEU A 528 -14.92 11.46 7.34
CA LEU A 528 -14.66 11.33 8.77
C LEU A 528 -14.89 9.91 9.31
N ARG A 529 -15.29 8.96 8.44
CA ARG A 529 -15.62 7.58 8.85
C ARG A 529 -14.41 6.69 9.03
N GLU A 530 -13.33 6.89 8.27
CA GLU A 530 -12.28 5.89 8.09
C GLU A 530 -10.96 6.27 8.74
N GLY A 531 -10.39 5.35 9.52
CA GLY A 531 -8.98 5.31 9.89
C GLY A 531 -8.40 6.47 10.72
N LEU A 532 -9.22 7.47 11.09
CA LEU A 532 -8.74 8.64 11.80
C LEU A 532 -8.62 8.36 13.30
N ASP A 533 -7.39 8.43 13.79
CA ASP A 533 -7.09 8.41 15.22
C ASP A 533 -6.90 9.84 15.72
N LEU A 534 -7.98 10.42 16.25
CA LEU A 534 -8.07 11.82 16.66
C LEU A 534 -8.40 11.95 18.17
N PRO A 535 -7.45 11.70 19.06
CA PRO A 535 -7.69 11.77 20.50
C PRO A 535 -7.98 13.20 20.98
N GLU A 536 -7.72 14.20 20.16
CA GLU A 536 -7.97 15.62 20.45
C GLU A 536 -9.45 16.01 20.24
N VAL A 537 -10.25 15.16 19.55
CA VAL A 537 -11.65 15.43 19.23
C VAL A 537 -12.55 15.03 20.38
N SER A 538 -13.22 16.02 20.98
CA SER A 538 -14.20 15.82 22.04
C SER A 538 -15.65 15.94 21.59
N LEU A 539 -15.92 16.61 20.47
CA LEU A 539 -17.26 16.79 19.94
C LEU A 539 -17.38 16.30 18.49
N VAL A 540 -18.41 15.50 18.25
CA VAL A 540 -18.85 15.15 16.89
C VAL A 540 -20.28 15.62 16.71
N ALA A 541 -20.50 16.54 15.77
CA ALA A 541 -21.82 17.05 15.43
C ALA A 541 -22.28 16.50 14.08
N ILE A 542 -23.46 15.89 14.05
CA ILE A 542 -24.06 15.33 12.84
C ILE A 542 -25.30 16.15 12.49
N LEU A 543 -25.16 17.00 11.46
CA LEU A 543 -26.26 17.81 10.96
C LEU A 543 -27.23 16.95 10.12
N ASP A 544 -28.52 17.30 10.15
CA ASP A 544 -29.55 16.58 9.41
C ASP A 544 -29.46 15.05 9.61
N ALA A 545 -29.38 14.61 10.87
CA ALA A 545 -29.18 13.21 11.20
C ALA A 545 -30.44 12.33 10.88
N ASP A 546 -31.60 12.95 10.74
CA ASP A 546 -32.88 12.29 10.39
C ASP A 546 -33.10 12.12 8.86
N LYS A 547 -32.19 12.59 8.02
CA LYS A 547 -32.25 12.39 6.58
C LYS A 547 -31.69 11.00 6.24
N GLU A 548 -32.57 10.00 6.25
CA GLU A 548 -32.16 8.63 5.96
C GLU A 548 -31.49 8.48 4.61
N GLY A 549 -30.44 7.65 4.57
CA GLY A 549 -29.64 7.37 3.39
C GLY A 549 -28.30 6.78 3.76
N PHE A 550 -27.46 6.52 2.76
CA PHE A 550 -26.14 5.89 2.96
C PHE A 550 -25.26 6.64 4.00
N LEU A 551 -25.32 7.99 4.02
CA LEU A 551 -24.53 8.82 4.95
C LEU A 551 -25.10 8.85 6.38
N ARG A 552 -26.30 8.41 6.60
CA ARG A 552 -27.01 8.39 7.89
C ARG A 552 -27.54 6.99 8.25
N SER A 553 -26.95 5.95 7.63
CA SER A 553 -27.19 4.56 8.01
C SER A 553 -26.66 4.30 9.43
N GLU A 554 -27.18 3.29 10.11
CA GLU A 554 -26.74 2.82 11.43
C GLU A 554 -25.20 2.73 11.50
N ARG A 555 -24.60 2.01 10.55
CA ARG A 555 -23.14 1.81 10.49
C ARG A 555 -22.38 3.14 10.39
N SER A 556 -22.88 4.04 9.52
CA SER A 556 -22.30 5.38 9.34
C SER A 556 -22.34 6.20 10.62
N LEU A 557 -23.46 6.21 11.31
CA LEU A 557 -23.66 6.95 12.56
C LEU A 557 -22.75 6.41 13.67
N ILE A 558 -22.66 5.07 13.84
CA ILE A 558 -21.78 4.43 14.83
C ILE A 558 -20.30 4.78 14.54
N GLN A 559 -19.86 4.71 13.30
CA GLN A 559 -18.49 5.01 12.94
C GLN A 559 -18.11 6.47 13.18
N THR A 560 -19.00 7.38 12.79
CA THR A 560 -18.82 8.81 12.99
C THR A 560 -18.81 9.16 14.48
N ALA A 561 -19.76 8.61 15.26
CA ALA A 561 -19.80 8.75 16.70
C ALA A 561 -18.52 8.22 17.39
N GLY A 562 -17.99 7.10 16.89
CA GLY A 562 -16.76 6.50 17.38
C GLY A 562 -15.51 7.38 17.28
N ARG A 563 -15.54 8.49 16.53
CA ARG A 563 -14.43 9.46 16.47
C ARG A 563 -14.25 10.22 17.77
N ALA A 564 -15.33 10.47 18.52
CA ALA A 564 -15.26 11.07 19.85
C ALA A 564 -14.92 10.06 20.97
N ALA A 565 -14.89 8.77 20.68
CA ALA A 565 -14.64 7.72 21.69
C ALA A 565 -13.19 7.63 22.19
N ARG A 566 -12.29 8.46 21.68
CA ARG A 566 -10.88 8.56 22.08
C ARG A 566 -10.60 9.68 23.09
N HIS A 567 -11.59 10.50 23.35
CA HIS A 567 -11.50 11.60 24.32
C HIS A 567 -12.35 11.32 25.55
N LYS A 568 -11.83 11.61 26.75
CA LYS A 568 -12.55 11.38 28.00
C LYS A 568 -13.88 12.15 28.10
N ASN A 569 -13.94 13.34 27.49
CA ASN A 569 -15.12 14.19 27.39
C ASN A 569 -15.86 14.03 26.05
N GLY A 570 -15.72 12.84 25.40
CA GLY A 570 -16.32 12.60 24.11
C GLY A 570 -17.84 12.69 24.13
N GLU A 571 -18.39 13.54 23.25
CA GLU A 571 -19.83 13.74 23.09
C GLU A 571 -20.21 13.78 21.61
N VAL A 572 -21.44 13.32 21.30
CA VAL A 572 -22.00 13.35 19.96
C VAL A 572 -23.35 14.03 19.99
N ILE A 573 -23.58 14.93 19.07
CA ILE A 573 -24.86 15.61 18.88
C ILE A 573 -25.44 15.20 17.54
N PHE A 574 -26.66 14.62 17.57
CA PHE A 574 -27.49 14.40 16.39
C PHE A 574 -28.48 15.55 16.30
N TYR A 575 -28.39 16.36 15.25
CA TYR A 575 -29.40 17.36 14.96
C TYR A 575 -30.49 16.71 14.12
N ALA A 576 -31.67 16.58 14.69
CA ALA A 576 -32.80 15.85 14.10
C ALA A 576 -34.12 16.26 14.75
N ASP A 577 -35.19 16.36 13.97
CA ASP A 577 -36.54 16.57 14.47
C ASP A 577 -37.25 15.25 14.75
N LYS A 578 -36.79 14.16 14.13
CA LYS A 578 -37.33 12.80 14.30
C LYS A 578 -36.21 11.79 14.52
N ILE A 579 -36.40 10.88 15.44
CA ILE A 579 -35.45 9.76 15.63
C ILE A 579 -35.82 8.65 14.62
N THR A 580 -34.94 8.41 13.66
CA THR A 580 -35.09 7.35 12.66
C THR A 580 -34.68 5.98 13.24
N ASP A 581 -35.01 4.90 12.54
CA ASP A 581 -34.60 3.55 12.95
C ASP A 581 -33.07 3.40 12.95
N SER A 582 -32.39 3.98 11.97
CA SER A 582 -30.91 4.01 11.91
C SER A 582 -30.30 4.74 13.12
N MET A 583 -30.87 5.91 13.50
CA MET A 583 -30.45 6.64 14.69
C MET A 583 -30.68 5.84 15.96
N ARG A 584 -31.86 5.24 16.12
CA ARG A 584 -32.24 4.45 17.30
C ARG A 584 -31.25 3.30 17.49
N LYS A 585 -31.01 2.49 16.46
CA LYS A 585 -30.05 1.38 16.51
C LYS A 585 -28.64 1.85 16.85
N ALA A 586 -28.19 2.97 16.27
CA ALA A 586 -26.86 3.52 16.56
C ALA A 586 -26.75 4.00 18.02
N MET A 587 -27.80 4.64 18.55
CA MET A 587 -27.85 5.08 19.95
C MET A 587 -27.86 3.90 20.91
N ASP A 588 -28.71 2.91 20.65
CA ASP A 588 -28.85 1.71 21.50
C ASP A 588 -27.54 0.91 21.57
N GLU A 589 -26.87 0.71 20.42
CA GLU A 589 -25.58 0.00 20.37
C GLU A 589 -24.45 0.80 21.05
N THR A 590 -24.40 2.11 20.84
CA THR A 590 -23.39 2.97 21.49
C THR A 590 -23.59 2.96 23.01
N GLU A 591 -24.84 3.01 23.50
CA GLU A 591 -25.13 2.96 24.92
C GLU A 591 -24.83 1.57 25.51
N ARG A 592 -25.16 0.48 24.81
CA ARG A 592 -24.78 -0.90 25.20
C ARG A 592 -23.28 -1.01 25.43
N ARG A 593 -22.48 -0.54 24.47
CA ARG A 593 -21.00 -0.53 24.56
C ARG A 593 -20.51 0.31 25.70
N ARG A 594 -21.11 1.49 25.89
CA ARG A 594 -20.79 2.42 26.97
C ARG A 594 -21.03 1.78 28.35
N LEU A 595 -22.18 1.15 28.55
CA LEU A 595 -22.52 0.49 29.81
C LEU A 595 -21.58 -0.69 30.12
N LYS A 596 -21.25 -1.50 29.10
CA LYS A 596 -20.27 -2.60 29.24
C LYS A 596 -18.90 -2.07 29.70
N GLN A 597 -18.42 -0.98 29.08
CA GLN A 597 -17.15 -0.34 29.45
C GLN A 597 -17.19 0.24 30.88
N LEU A 598 -18.26 0.92 31.25
CA LEU A 598 -18.42 1.49 32.59
C LEU A 598 -18.43 0.42 33.70
N ALA A 599 -19.12 -0.72 33.44
CA ALA A 599 -19.12 -1.85 34.36
C ALA A 599 -17.71 -2.41 34.54
N TYR A 600 -16.98 -2.64 33.45
CA TYR A 600 -15.59 -3.08 33.47
C TYR A 600 -14.67 -2.12 34.22
N ASN A 601 -14.78 -0.80 33.94
CA ASN A 601 -13.98 0.22 34.62
C ASN A 601 -14.21 0.23 36.14
N LYS A 602 -15.48 0.06 36.56
CA LYS A 602 -15.86 -0.01 37.99
C LYS A 602 -15.28 -1.25 38.66
N GLU A 603 -15.37 -2.40 38.01
CA GLU A 603 -14.86 -3.67 38.53
C GLU A 603 -13.33 -3.65 38.70
N HIS A 604 -12.60 -3.03 37.76
CA HIS A 604 -11.15 -3.02 37.73
C HIS A 604 -10.52 -1.72 38.25
N ASN A 605 -11.33 -0.79 38.79
CA ASN A 605 -10.90 0.54 39.28
C ASN A 605 -10.08 1.33 38.23
N ILE A 606 -10.53 1.32 36.97
CA ILE A 606 -9.88 2.03 35.87
C ILE A 606 -10.47 3.43 35.76
N ASN A 607 -9.60 4.45 35.78
CA ASN A 607 -9.97 5.81 35.42
C ASN A 607 -9.70 6.04 33.93
N PRO A 608 -10.71 6.48 33.15
CA PRO A 608 -10.52 6.76 31.72
C PRO A 608 -9.50 7.88 31.49
N GLU A 609 -8.50 7.61 30.65
CA GLU A 609 -7.48 8.58 30.28
C GLU A 609 -7.36 8.71 28.77
N THR A 610 -7.33 9.96 28.28
CA THR A 610 -7.04 10.24 26.87
C THR A 610 -5.55 10.11 26.62
N ILE A 611 -5.17 9.30 25.64
CA ILE A 611 -3.77 9.14 25.24
C ILE A 611 -3.48 10.14 24.11
N TYR A 612 -2.68 11.15 24.41
CA TYR A 612 -2.18 12.09 23.40
C TYR A 612 -0.84 11.59 22.84
N LYS A 613 -0.68 11.73 21.53
CA LYS A 613 0.61 11.50 20.87
C LYS A 613 1.42 12.78 20.89
N THR A 614 2.73 12.67 21.02
CA THR A 614 3.63 13.81 20.94
C THR A 614 3.63 14.43 19.53
N ARG A 615 4.10 15.67 19.42
CA ARG A 615 4.21 16.34 18.11
C ARG A 615 5.10 15.54 17.15
N GLU A 616 6.19 14.97 17.64
CA GLU A 616 7.12 14.15 16.90
C GLU A 616 6.46 12.87 16.39
N GLU A 617 5.68 12.19 17.23
CA GLU A 617 4.94 10.97 16.83
C GLU A 617 3.87 11.27 15.78
N ILE A 618 3.19 12.43 15.88
CA ILE A 618 2.22 12.87 14.87
C ILE A 618 2.92 13.10 13.52
N LEU A 619 4.05 13.82 13.52
CA LEU A 619 4.83 14.12 12.33
C LEU A 619 5.42 12.84 11.71
N GLN A 620 5.95 11.91 12.51
CA GLN A 620 6.45 10.63 12.02
C GLN A 620 5.37 9.77 11.38
N ALA A 621 4.18 9.68 12.00
CA ALA A 621 3.06 8.91 11.47
C ALA A 621 2.50 9.49 10.15
N THR A 622 2.71 10.78 9.89
CA THR A 622 2.25 11.47 8.69
C THR A 622 3.36 11.71 7.65
N ARG A 623 4.61 11.38 7.97
CA ARG A 623 5.78 11.58 7.11
C ARG A 623 5.68 10.86 5.76
N PHE A 624 4.98 9.75 5.72
CA PHE A 624 4.69 9.02 4.48
C PHE A 624 3.78 9.80 3.51
N ALA A 625 3.05 10.79 4.01
CA ALA A 625 2.21 11.68 3.19
C ALA A 625 2.96 12.96 2.76
N ASP A 626 4.11 13.25 3.34
CA ASP A 626 4.99 14.36 2.93
C ASP A 626 5.75 14.08 1.62
N SER A 627 5.36 13.03 0.86
CA SER A 627 5.90 12.75 -0.48
C SER A 627 5.44 13.72 -1.58
N LYS A 628 4.65 14.74 -1.27
CA LYS A 628 4.73 15.97 -2.05
C LYS A 628 6.16 16.48 -1.90
N THR A 629 6.93 16.42 -3.00
CA THR A 629 8.15 17.17 -3.22
C THR A 629 8.42 18.05 -2.00
N VAL A 630 9.25 17.56 -1.11
CA VAL A 630 10.05 18.45 -0.32
C VAL A 630 10.64 19.35 -1.42
N GLU A 631 10.09 20.58 -1.60
CA GLU A 631 10.92 21.62 -2.15
C GLU A 631 12.23 21.38 -1.41
N GLU A 632 13.24 20.95 -2.16
CA GLU A 632 14.57 20.69 -1.65
C GLU A 632 14.79 21.75 -0.60
N LYS A 633 14.80 21.41 0.69
CA LYS A 633 15.46 22.26 1.66
C LYS A 633 16.86 22.30 1.14
N ALA A 634 17.09 23.30 0.29
CA ALA A 634 18.35 23.54 -0.33
C ALA A 634 19.32 23.53 0.83
N PHE A 635 20.20 22.52 0.87
CA PHE A 635 21.24 22.42 1.87
C PHE A 635 21.83 23.81 2.05
N GLU A 636 21.63 24.42 3.23
CA GLU A 636 22.04 25.80 3.52
C GLU A 636 23.54 25.89 3.35
N LYS A 637 23.93 26.49 2.23
CA LYS A 637 25.32 26.77 1.94
C LYS A 637 25.71 28.02 2.74
N PRO A 638 26.89 28.02 3.36
CA PRO A 638 27.36 29.22 4.04
C PRO A 638 27.54 30.38 3.04
N ASP A 639 27.29 31.58 3.48
CA ASP A 639 27.36 32.82 2.63
C ASP A 639 28.61 32.93 1.78
N HIS A 640 29.73 32.39 2.26
CA HIS A 640 31.02 32.38 1.55
C HIS A 640 31.20 31.17 0.61
N PHE A 641 30.22 30.29 0.43
CA PHE A 641 30.34 29.10 -0.43
C PHE A 641 30.57 29.48 -1.90
N ALA A 642 29.98 30.59 -2.36
CA ALA A 642 30.18 31.10 -3.73
C ALA A 642 31.64 31.43 -4.00
N ASP A 643 32.35 31.96 -3.03
CA ASP A 643 33.74 32.44 -3.13
C ASP A 643 34.80 31.37 -2.91
N MET A 644 34.40 30.16 -2.51
CA MET A 644 35.31 29.03 -2.31
C MET A 644 35.96 28.58 -3.64
N THR A 645 37.19 28.13 -3.58
CA THR A 645 37.81 27.41 -4.69
C THR A 645 37.06 26.14 -5.04
N ALA A 646 37.17 25.69 -6.27
CA ALA A 646 36.46 24.47 -6.71
C ALA A 646 36.82 23.23 -5.85
N GLU A 647 38.04 23.13 -5.38
CA GLU A 647 38.52 22.07 -4.48
C GLU A 647 37.93 22.26 -3.08
N GLY A 648 37.81 23.50 -2.60
CA GLY A 648 37.16 23.85 -1.34
C GLY A 648 35.67 23.49 -1.34
N LYS A 649 34.94 23.79 -2.42
CA LYS A 649 33.53 23.41 -2.62
C LYS A 649 33.34 21.90 -2.58
N ILE A 650 34.22 21.14 -3.24
CA ILE A 650 34.19 19.68 -3.25
C ILE A 650 34.43 19.12 -1.83
N ALA A 651 35.44 19.62 -1.11
CA ALA A 651 35.75 19.17 0.25
C ALA A 651 34.59 19.46 1.23
N PHE A 652 34.01 20.66 1.10
CA PHE A 652 32.85 21.05 1.90
C PHE A 652 31.63 20.16 1.65
N LEU A 653 31.25 19.95 0.38
CA LEU A 653 30.11 19.09 0.02
C LEU A 653 30.32 17.63 0.42
N LEU A 654 31.56 17.10 0.32
CA LEU A 654 31.89 15.76 0.79
C LEU A 654 31.69 15.60 2.30
N LYS A 655 32.10 16.60 3.08
CA LYS A 655 31.94 16.60 4.53
C LYS A 655 30.46 16.72 4.91
N ALA A 656 29.72 17.56 4.22
CA ALA A 656 28.28 17.73 4.44
C ALA A 656 27.49 16.48 4.07
N MET A 657 27.82 15.84 2.94
CA MET A 657 27.20 14.59 2.51
C MET A 657 27.39 13.47 3.55
N ARG A 658 28.61 13.33 4.09
CA ARG A 658 28.89 12.34 5.15
C ARG A 658 28.08 12.63 6.40
N LYS A 659 28.05 13.90 6.85
CA LYS A 659 27.28 14.29 8.01
C LYS A 659 25.77 14.02 7.85
N ALA A 660 25.21 14.29 6.67
CA ALA A 660 23.83 13.98 6.37
C ALA A 660 23.57 12.45 6.36
N ALA A 661 24.50 11.67 5.83
CA ALA A 661 24.41 10.20 5.86
C ALA A 661 24.51 9.64 7.29
N ASP A 662 25.42 10.17 8.12
CA ASP A 662 25.57 9.80 9.54
C ASP A 662 24.31 10.13 10.35
N ASN A 663 23.59 11.20 9.99
CA ASN A 663 22.34 11.62 10.59
C ASN A 663 21.10 10.88 10.00
N LEU A 664 21.30 9.93 9.09
CA LEU A 664 20.23 9.21 8.37
C LEU A 664 19.36 10.11 7.46
N GLU A 665 19.87 11.30 7.08
CA GLU A 665 19.23 12.24 6.15
C GLU A 665 19.59 11.87 4.71
N PHE A 666 19.15 10.71 4.24
CA PHE A 666 19.61 10.12 2.97
C PHE A 666 19.24 10.94 1.73
N GLU A 667 18.11 11.65 1.74
CA GLU A 667 17.69 12.53 0.64
C GLU A 667 18.60 13.76 0.53
N THR A 668 18.91 14.39 1.66
CA THR A 668 19.89 15.50 1.74
C THR A 668 21.27 15.02 1.28
N ALA A 669 21.70 13.84 1.69
CA ALA A 669 22.94 13.23 1.26
C ALA A 669 22.97 12.95 -0.26
N ALA A 670 21.86 12.51 -0.85
CA ALA A 670 21.71 12.25 -2.28
C ALA A 670 21.76 13.56 -3.10
N ALA A 671 21.03 14.60 -2.68
CA ALA A 671 21.06 15.92 -3.33
C ALA A 671 22.47 16.53 -3.34
N ILE A 672 23.19 16.45 -2.21
CA ILE A 672 24.58 16.91 -2.10
C ILE A 672 25.51 16.09 -3.00
N ARG A 673 25.30 14.77 -3.14
CA ARG A 673 26.05 13.89 -4.03
C ARG A 673 25.89 14.32 -5.50
N ASP A 674 24.68 14.62 -5.93
CA ASP A 674 24.39 14.98 -7.33
C ASP A 674 24.96 16.36 -7.67
N GLU A 675 24.99 17.30 -6.71
CA GLU A 675 25.70 18.56 -6.85
C GLU A 675 27.21 18.35 -6.96
N LEU A 676 27.80 17.48 -6.15
CA LEU A 676 29.21 17.07 -6.24
C LEU A 676 29.57 16.50 -7.61
N LYS A 677 28.68 15.67 -8.18
CA LYS A 677 28.85 15.06 -9.51
C LYS A 677 28.89 16.14 -10.60
N THR A 678 27.93 17.07 -10.53
CA THR A 678 27.82 18.21 -11.46
C THR A 678 29.08 19.11 -11.40
N LEU A 679 29.55 19.44 -10.20
CA LEU A 679 30.78 20.23 -9.98
C LEU A 679 32.03 19.54 -10.54
N LYS A 680 32.17 18.23 -10.30
CA LYS A 680 33.30 17.44 -10.84
C LYS A 680 33.25 17.32 -12.36
N MET A 681 32.08 17.21 -12.98
CA MET A 681 31.92 17.19 -14.43
C MET A 681 32.30 18.54 -15.07
N ASN A 682 31.87 19.64 -14.46
CA ASN A 682 32.21 20.99 -14.92
C ASN A 682 33.72 21.27 -14.83
N LEU A 683 34.38 20.79 -13.79
CA LEU A 683 35.82 20.85 -13.63
C LEU A 683 36.61 20.05 -14.70
N LYS A 684 36.13 18.84 -15.03
CA LYS A 684 36.69 18.03 -16.11
C LYS A 684 36.55 18.74 -17.47
N LYS A 685 35.38 19.32 -17.76
CA LYS A 685 35.15 20.10 -19.01
C LYS A 685 36.03 21.37 -19.11
N SER A 686 36.30 22.03 -17.99
CA SER A 686 37.17 23.22 -17.97
C SER A 686 38.67 22.87 -18.14
N ARG A 687 39.11 21.69 -17.67
CA ARG A 687 40.49 21.18 -17.87
C ARG A 687 40.72 20.59 -19.26
N SER A 688 39.68 20.15 -19.97
CA SER A 688 39.80 19.67 -21.36
C SER A 688 39.73 20.81 -22.41
N ARG A 689 39.44 22.05 -22.00
CA ARG A 689 39.42 23.26 -22.83
C ARG A 689 40.66 24.17 -22.65
N LYS A 690 41.56 23.84 -21.75
CA LYS A 690 42.90 24.36 -21.64
C LYS A 690 43.92 23.32 -22.17
#